data_56662bd142239bbace2f51e50aa25f7c
#
_entry.id   56662bd142239bbace2f51e50aa25f7c
#
_cell.length_a   1.000
_cell.length_b   1.000
_cell.length_c   1.000
_cell.angle_alpha   90.00
_cell.angle_beta   90.00
_cell.angle_gamma   90.00
#
_symmetry.space_group_name_H-M   'P 1'
#
loop_
_entity.id
_entity.type
_entity.pdbx_description
1 polymer ?
#
loop_
_entity_poly.entity_id
_entity_poly.type
_entity_poly.pdbx_seq_one_letter_code
_entity_poly.pdbx_strand_id
1 'polypeptide(L)'
;MHSNKFRDPLISRAQPVTIITPIVDETLRMAGVSAVREEILDRFMNGQPRIAVVHGGDDHPPNVGSKETIRRMIRQIWANGGIPFEVSQSAPCEELSYGTEGMNYALLARNFCTASLASHIELHGYDAAVVFGVCDKMMVGSLRALIEADLAHQRRKARPVFATLIPSLIGREIRVMDDDRRKFEPLRHRLNETERAELDQLFHRPMKPHVYAQVKALLDRCFHRRIVQEGEKDDLERSIAKCSSVPGANCGASEASMVHRMVLASFGIVPRNLDISMKPPDDQQLSEVVKRLIQAIQKRERRVSVASLTRYNLTNAAAVWSATGGHPAWLLHLTYLADAIGKKLSIEDISKKTLKVPQILAIDDAAGNSVYSMAVENQNGGNSGIDTIMRTLAEKRLIEDRAPTLDGSWMQRIMEARSANGNFVYSTMTPFLPTCGMLGMHGNMCSAAIARLAPQNRNGIIQRFDRKIHLAIYYLGQKELQADLATLDGVLERLKRKVSREDLYYTWLLNWHSNSGNGAPPDLSEWNKAKLWTYLLSNKLLRAMIVVAGAGPHASGMPELQLALNASSHPLSGMCVLVTDGRVSFQHDGISIAHIVPEALDGGGLAAIRTADWIYLDLTHGEFQVVTQTPRGYKVLGAKELASRPDCKKRINELERRRLDLLPSFRILLDQVSSAEAGVSPTAKTN
;
A
#
# COMPACT_ATOMS: atom_id res chain seq x y z
N MET A 1 -22.11 37.85 14.85
CA MET A 1 -21.76 36.43 15.03
C MET A 1 -22.76 35.58 14.26
N HIS A 2 -22.42 35.12 13.05
CA HIS A 2 -23.26 34.12 12.41
C HIS A 2 -22.86 32.77 13.03
N SER A 3 -23.57 32.37 14.10
CA SER A 3 -23.49 31.04 14.63
C SER A 3 -23.78 30.09 13.48
N ASN A 4 -22.95 29.10 13.29
CA ASN A 4 -23.19 28.08 12.33
C ASN A 4 -24.29 27.17 12.86
N LYS A 5 -25.55 27.59 12.63
CA LYS A 5 -26.75 26.91 13.13
C LYS A 5 -26.75 25.40 12.88
N PHE A 6 -26.00 24.98 11.88
CA PHE A 6 -25.88 23.58 11.49
C PHE A 6 -25.04 22.75 12.46
N ARG A 7 -24.14 23.38 13.21
CA ARG A 7 -23.17 22.70 14.07
C ARG A 7 -23.38 22.94 15.55
N ASP A 8 -24.30 23.81 15.89
CA ASP A 8 -24.54 24.18 17.27
C ASP A 8 -25.73 23.41 17.83
N PRO A 9 -25.48 22.35 18.64
CA PRO A 9 -26.57 21.58 19.25
C PRO A 9 -27.42 22.42 20.22
N LEU A 10 -26.95 23.59 20.67
CA LEU A 10 -27.75 24.50 21.46
C LEU A 10 -28.87 25.16 20.65
N ILE A 11 -28.70 25.28 19.34
CA ILE A 11 -29.69 25.90 18.47
C ILE A 11 -30.62 24.83 17.88
N SER A 12 -30.25 23.55 17.94
CA SER A 12 -31.12 22.45 17.55
C SER A 12 -32.24 22.28 18.59
N ARG A 13 -33.47 22.53 18.19
CA ARG A 13 -34.63 22.32 19.03
C ARG A 13 -34.85 20.86 19.42
N ALA A 14 -34.28 19.92 18.68
CA ALA A 14 -34.43 18.49 18.89
C ALA A 14 -33.34 17.90 19.80
N GLN A 15 -32.23 18.63 20.05
CA GLN A 15 -31.05 18.07 20.66
C GLN A 15 -30.49 18.93 21.79
N PRO A 16 -30.83 18.65 23.01
CA PRO A 16 -30.27 19.34 24.15
C PRO A 16 -28.79 18.98 24.34
N VAL A 17 -27.98 19.96 24.69
CA VAL A 17 -26.56 19.82 25.05
C VAL A 17 -26.32 18.75 26.11
N THR A 18 -27.32 18.46 26.90
CA THR A 18 -27.32 17.43 27.95
C THR A 18 -26.98 16.02 27.43
N ILE A 19 -27.18 15.73 26.14
CA ILE A 19 -26.78 14.44 25.54
C ILE A 19 -25.28 14.41 25.23
N ILE A 20 -24.69 15.52 24.79
CA ILE A 20 -23.26 15.59 24.44
C ILE A 20 -22.39 15.76 25.70
N THR A 21 -22.88 16.44 26.72
CA THR A 21 -22.14 16.69 27.97
C THR A 21 -21.61 15.40 28.61
N PRO A 22 -22.39 14.32 28.77
CA PRO A 22 -21.90 13.06 29.34
C PRO A 22 -20.77 12.42 28.49
N ILE A 23 -20.79 12.59 27.16
CA ILE A 23 -19.73 12.06 26.25
C ILE A 23 -18.41 12.79 26.56
N VAL A 24 -18.45 14.11 26.67
CA VAL A 24 -17.26 14.92 26.97
C VAL A 24 -16.78 14.65 28.41
N ASP A 25 -17.68 14.56 29.38
CA ASP A 25 -17.35 14.22 30.77
C ASP A 25 -16.63 12.87 30.86
N GLU A 26 -17.16 11.84 30.22
CA GLU A 26 -16.50 10.52 30.16
C GLU A 26 -15.14 10.57 29.45
N THR A 27 -15.07 11.27 28.35
CA THR A 27 -13.78 11.47 27.62
C THR A 27 -12.74 12.12 28.52
N LEU A 28 -13.09 13.16 29.26
CA LEU A 28 -12.20 13.85 30.19
C LEU A 28 -11.82 12.96 31.36
N ARG A 29 -12.80 12.27 31.97
CA ARG A 29 -12.57 11.34 33.09
C ARG A 29 -11.59 10.22 32.70
N MET A 30 -11.75 9.62 31.52
CA MET A 30 -10.86 8.59 31.01
C MET A 30 -9.46 9.13 30.75
N ALA A 31 -9.32 10.42 30.47
CA ALA A 31 -8.04 11.09 30.34
C ALA A 31 -7.45 11.59 31.68
N GLY A 32 -8.14 11.37 32.80
CA GLY A 32 -7.69 11.82 34.14
C GLY A 32 -7.90 13.32 34.36
N VAL A 33 -8.89 13.92 33.69
CA VAL A 33 -9.28 15.33 33.89
C VAL A 33 -10.58 15.38 34.70
N SER A 34 -10.56 16.12 35.80
CA SER A 34 -11.77 16.43 36.56
C SER A 34 -12.31 17.76 36.04
N ALA A 35 -13.47 17.74 35.40
CA ALA A 35 -14.20 18.93 34.98
C ALA A 35 -15.59 18.89 35.57
N VAL A 36 -16.10 20.05 36.00
CA VAL A 36 -17.48 20.16 36.43
C VAL A 36 -18.39 20.33 35.20
N ARG A 37 -19.61 19.85 35.35
CA ARG A 37 -20.58 19.87 34.23
C ARG A 37 -20.83 21.29 33.71
N GLU A 38 -20.86 22.25 34.60
CA GLU A 38 -21.04 23.67 34.27
C GLU A 38 -19.94 24.19 33.38
N GLU A 39 -18.67 23.81 33.62
CA GLU A 39 -17.55 24.20 32.77
C GLU A 39 -17.69 23.61 31.35
N ILE A 40 -18.13 22.36 31.25
CA ILE A 40 -18.38 21.72 29.96
C ILE A 40 -19.46 22.47 29.19
N LEU A 41 -20.57 22.80 29.87
CA LEU A 41 -21.68 23.56 29.33
C LEU A 41 -21.23 24.96 28.86
N ASP A 42 -20.47 25.67 29.71
CA ASP A 42 -19.96 27.00 29.40
C ASP A 42 -19.07 26.97 28.11
N ARG A 43 -18.24 25.95 27.92
CA ARG A 43 -17.46 25.82 26.71
C ARG A 43 -18.32 25.63 25.45
N PHE A 44 -19.40 24.85 25.56
CA PHE A 44 -20.38 24.73 24.48
C PHE A 44 -21.11 26.04 24.21
N MET A 45 -21.58 26.72 25.27
CA MET A 45 -22.25 28.01 25.14
C MET A 45 -21.40 29.09 24.53
N ASN A 46 -20.10 29.08 24.85
CA ASN A 46 -19.11 30.02 24.29
C ASN A 46 -18.58 29.60 22.91
N GLY A 47 -19.10 28.52 22.33
CA GLY A 47 -18.73 28.05 20.99
C GLY A 47 -17.26 27.66 20.87
N GLN A 48 -16.68 27.10 21.92
CA GLN A 48 -15.30 26.63 21.90
C GLN A 48 -15.09 25.54 20.84
N PRO A 49 -13.87 25.42 20.26
CA PRO A 49 -13.56 24.45 19.24
C PRO A 49 -13.81 23.01 19.66
N ARG A 50 -14.54 22.26 18.85
CA ARG A 50 -14.79 20.81 19.03
C ARG A 50 -13.76 20.03 18.24
N ILE A 51 -12.93 19.25 18.92
CA ILE A 51 -11.80 18.55 18.32
C ILE A 51 -11.97 17.05 18.56
N ALA A 52 -12.13 16.29 17.47
CA ALA A 52 -12.13 14.84 17.52
C ALA A 52 -10.69 14.30 17.65
N VAL A 53 -10.50 13.37 18.57
CA VAL A 53 -9.27 12.56 18.69
C VAL A 53 -9.60 11.19 18.12
N VAL A 54 -9.17 10.99 16.88
CA VAL A 54 -9.53 9.82 16.06
C VAL A 54 -8.42 8.79 16.10
N HIS A 55 -8.76 7.54 16.39
CA HIS A 55 -7.80 6.44 16.40
C HIS A 55 -8.47 5.13 15.94
N GLY A 56 -7.68 4.14 15.53
CA GLY A 56 -8.17 2.76 15.34
C GLY A 56 -8.44 2.10 16.69
N GLY A 57 -9.21 1.02 16.69
CA GLY A 57 -9.46 0.21 17.88
C GLY A 57 -8.18 -0.43 18.43
N ASP A 58 -8.30 -1.03 19.62
CA ASP A 58 -7.19 -1.75 20.27
C ASP A 58 -6.81 -3.05 19.56
N ASP A 59 -7.66 -3.53 18.68
CA ASP A 59 -7.46 -4.68 17.82
C ASP A 59 -6.54 -4.39 16.61
N HIS A 60 -6.17 -3.12 16.43
CA HIS A 60 -5.24 -2.71 15.36
C HIS A 60 -3.82 -2.56 15.91
N PRO A 61 -2.85 -3.42 15.51
CA PRO A 61 -1.53 -3.46 16.12
C PRO A 61 -0.80 -2.12 16.23
N PRO A 62 -0.83 -1.22 15.22
CA PRO A 62 -0.19 0.09 15.33
C PRO A 62 -0.78 1.01 16.41
N ASN A 63 -1.96 0.72 16.92
CA ASN A 63 -2.62 1.53 17.95
C ASN A 63 -2.39 1.01 19.36
N VAL A 64 -1.93 -0.24 19.50
CA VAL A 64 -1.57 -0.80 20.81
C VAL A 64 -0.47 0.05 21.43
N GLY A 65 -0.68 0.54 22.65
CA GLY A 65 0.27 1.44 23.33
C GLY A 65 0.06 2.94 23.04
N SER A 66 -0.82 3.32 22.12
CA SER A 66 -1.11 4.74 21.83
C SER A 66 -2.04 5.40 22.83
N LYS A 67 -2.72 4.63 23.68
CA LYS A 67 -3.75 5.12 24.62
C LYS A 67 -3.29 6.28 25.49
N GLU A 68 -2.07 6.20 26.03
CA GLU A 68 -1.58 7.27 26.91
C GLU A 68 -1.32 8.56 26.11
N THR A 69 -0.82 8.46 24.87
CA THR A 69 -0.64 9.62 24.00
C THR A 69 -2.00 10.24 23.64
N ILE A 70 -3.02 9.42 23.38
CA ILE A 70 -4.40 9.87 23.14
C ILE A 70 -4.96 10.61 24.35
N ARG A 71 -4.82 10.04 25.55
CA ARG A 71 -5.25 10.69 26.81
C ARG A 71 -4.53 12.03 27.04
N ARG A 72 -3.22 12.07 26.78
CA ARG A 72 -2.43 13.32 26.86
C ARG A 72 -2.92 14.35 25.85
N MET A 73 -3.24 13.95 24.62
CA MET A 73 -3.84 14.84 23.64
C MET A 73 -5.19 15.39 24.11
N ILE A 74 -6.05 14.57 24.67
CA ILE A 74 -7.33 14.98 25.25
C ILE A 74 -7.09 16.04 26.36
N ARG A 75 -6.13 15.79 27.27
CA ARG A 75 -5.74 16.76 28.31
C ARG A 75 -5.28 18.09 27.70
N GLN A 76 -4.46 18.04 26.65
CA GLN A 76 -3.96 19.27 25.99
C GLN A 76 -5.07 20.03 25.27
N ILE A 77 -6.03 19.32 24.62
CA ILE A 77 -7.18 19.99 24.00
C ILE A 77 -8.00 20.73 25.07
N TRP A 78 -8.29 20.06 26.19
CA TRP A 78 -9.02 20.70 27.29
C TRP A 78 -8.23 21.87 27.90
N ALA A 79 -6.97 21.69 28.22
CA ALA A 79 -6.12 22.72 28.82
C ALA A 79 -5.99 23.99 27.94
N ASN A 80 -6.08 23.84 26.62
CA ASN A 80 -6.00 24.96 25.67
C ASN A 80 -7.38 25.50 25.25
N GLY A 81 -8.45 25.15 25.95
CA GLY A 81 -9.79 25.73 25.76
C GLY A 81 -10.65 25.06 24.69
N GLY A 82 -10.22 23.93 24.10
CA GLY A 82 -11.03 23.14 23.19
C GLY A 82 -11.96 22.14 23.94
N ILE A 83 -12.86 21.51 23.19
CA ILE A 83 -13.73 20.46 23.67
C ILE A 83 -13.32 19.15 22.99
N PRO A 84 -12.71 18.17 23.69
CA PRO A 84 -12.26 16.92 23.12
C PRO A 84 -13.38 15.91 22.95
N PHE A 85 -13.30 15.11 21.89
CA PHE A 85 -14.13 13.94 21.66
C PHE A 85 -13.25 12.78 21.24
N GLU A 86 -13.28 11.67 21.95
CA GLU A 86 -12.59 10.45 21.52
C GLU A 86 -13.45 9.68 20.51
N VAL A 87 -12.87 9.35 19.36
CA VAL A 87 -13.56 8.65 18.27
C VAL A 87 -12.74 7.46 17.84
N SER A 88 -13.24 6.26 18.09
CA SER A 88 -12.66 5.03 17.58
C SER A 88 -13.20 4.72 16.18
N GLN A 89 -12.30 4.44 15.23
CA GLN A 89 -12.62 4.03 13.88
C GLN A 89 -12.43 2.52 13.71
N SER A 90 -13.38 1.84 13.09
CA SER A 90 -13.19 0.44 12.70
C SER A 90 -12.15 0.38 11.57
N ALA A 91 -10.98 -0.15 11.87
CA ALA A 91 -9.87 -0.28 10.93
C ALA A 91 -9.20 -1.66 11.08
N PRO A 92 -9.84 -2.74 10.59
CA PRO A 92 -9.25 -4.06 10.70
C PRO A 92 -7.91 -4.13 9.99
N CYS A 93 -6.94 -4.78 10.63
CA CYS A 93 -5.59 -4.92 10.11
C CYS A 93 -5.55 -5.97 8.98
N GLU A 94 -5.19 -5.55 7.79
CA GLU A 94 -5.10 -6.47 6.65
C GLU A 94 -3.96 -7.51 6.78
N GLU A 95 -2.93 -7.22 7.57
CA GLU A 95 -1.83 -8.16 7.79
C GLU A 95 -2.27 -9.46 8.46
N LEU A 96 -3.36 -9.41 9.22
CA LEU A 96 -3.96 -10.61 9.83
C LEU A 96 -4.66 -11.53 8.82
N SER A 97 -4.97 -11.03 7.64
CA SER A 97 -5.69 -11.76 6.60
C SER A 97 -4.83 -12.12 5.38
N TYR A 98 -3.52 -11.93 5.47
CA TYR A 98 -2.62 -12.32 4.38
C TYR A 98 -2.78 -13.79 4.00
N GLY A 99 -2.93 -14.02 2.68
CA GLY A 99 -3.11 -15.36 2.13
C GLY A 99 -4.49 -15.99 2.39
N THR A 100 -5.44 -15.26 2.96
CA THR A 100 -6.81 -15.71 3.21
C THR A 100 -7.85 -14.89 2.44
N GLU A 101 -9.09 -15.39 2.39
CA GLU A 101 -10.22 -14.66 1.79
C GLU A 101 -10.61 -13.39 2.57
N GLY A 102 -10.17 -13.26 3.83
CA GLY A 102 -10.34 -12.04 4.64
C GLY A 102 -9.72 -10.80 3.98
N MET A 103 -8.69 -10.98 3.15
CA MET A 103 -8.06 -9.90 2.40
C MET A 103 -9.01 -9.18 1.43
N ASN A 104 -10.07 -9.84 0.97
CA ASN A 104 -11.10 -9.24 0.11
C ASN A 104 -11.77 -8.01 0.77
N TYR A 105 -11.85 -7.99 2.09
CA TYR A 105 -12.50 -6.92 2.85
C TYR A 105 -11.57 -5.74 3.20
N ALA A 106 -10.27 -5.87 2.98
CA ALA A 106 -9.27 -4.96 3.53
C ALA A 106 -9.31 -3.56 2.89
N LEU A 107 -9.31 -3.43 1.56
CA LEU A 107 -9.23 -2.11 0.91
C LEU A 107 -10.47 -1.26 1.20
N LEU A 108 -11.66 -1.86 1.13
CA LEU A 108 -12.91 -1.11 1.31
C LEU A 108 -13.19 -0.72 2.76
N ALA A 109 -12.45 -1.28 3.74
CA ALA A 109 -12.44 -0.75 5.10
C ALA A 109 -12.08 0.75 5.12
N ARG A 110 -11.25 1.22 4.18
CA ARG A 110 -10.96 2.65 3.96
C ARG A 110 -12.24 3.46 3.69
N ASN A 111 -13.12 2.96 2.84
CA ASN A 111 -14.37 3.64 2.48
C ASN A 111 -15.34 3.66 3.66
N PHE A 112 -15.37 2.61 4.48
CA PHE A 112 -16.12 2.60 5.74
C PHE A 112 -15.60 3.64 6.72
N CYS A 113 -14.28 3.74 6.91
CA CYS A 113 -13.68 4.78 7.75
C CYS A 113 -14.11 6.18 7.29
N THR A 114 -14.14 6.40 5.96
CA THR A 114 -14.60 7.68 5.40
C THR A 114 -16.05 7.96 5.78
N ALA A 115 -16.96 7.04 5.50
CA ALA A 115 -18.40 7.25 5.77
C ALA A 115 -18.69 7.42 7.26
N SER A 116 -18.07 6.60 8.11
CA SER A 116 -18.21 6.65 9.55
C SER A 116 -17.76 7.99 10.11
N LEU A 117 -16.52 8.42 9.81
CA LEU A 117 -15.99 9.67 10.35
C LEU A 117 -16.72 10.90 9.80
N ALA A 118 -17.09 10.89 8.50
CA ALA A 118 -17.88 11.98 7.92
C ALA A 118 -19.22 12.15 8.67
N SER A 119 -19.88 11.05 9.01
CA SER A 119 -21.10 11.08 9.80
C SER A 119 -20.86 11.68 11.20
N HIS A 120 -19.80 11.27 11.88
CA HIS A 120 -19.44 11.84 13.20
C HIS A 120 -19.17 13.35 13.10
N ILE A 121 -18.43 13.80 12.07
CA ILE A 121 -18.13 15.23 11.89
C ILE A 121 -19.42 16.05 11.75
N GLU A 122 -20.34 15.58 10.91
CA GLU A 122 -21.61 16.29 10.66
C GLU A 122 -22.56 16.23 11.88
N LEU A 123 -22.70 15.08 12.53
CA LEU A 123 -23.63 14.90 13.66
C LEU A 123 -23.14 15.61 14.94
N HIS A 124 -21.85 15.57 15.23
CA HIS A 124 -21.30 16.16 16.45
C HIS A 124 -20.73 17.56 16.23
N GLY A 125 -20.63 18.01 14.99
CA GLY A 125 -20.16 19.36 14.63
C GLY A 125 -18.69 19.59 14.95
N TYR A 126 -17.81 18.64 14.63
CA TYR A 126 -16.37 18.83 14.86
C TYR A 126 -15.78 19.92 13.97
N ASP A 127 -14.93 20.77 14.56
CA ASP A 127 -14.19 21.81 13.85
C ASP A 127 -12.84 21.30 13.33
N ALA A 128 -12.28 20.29 14.00
CA ALA A 128 -11.03 19.66 13.62
C ALA A 128 -10.95 18.20 14.10
N ALA A 129 -9.99 17.48 13.56
CA ALA A 129 -9.59 16.17 14.06
C ALA A 129 -8.07 16.05 14.22
N VAL A 130 -7.66 15.38 15.30
CA VAL A 130 -6.32 14.83 15.49
C VAL A 130 -6.41 13.34 15.21
N VAL A 131 -5.79 12.85 14.16
CA VAL A 131 -5.87 11.44 13.73
C VAL A 131 -4.58 10.73 14.12
N PHE A 132 -4.70 9.65 14.91
CA PHE A 132 -3.58 8.83 15.36
C PHE A 132 -3.47 7.56 14.54
N GLY A 133 -2.27 7.20 14.09
CA GLY A 133 -2.02 5.92 13.44
C GLY A 133 -1.06 5.99 12.25
N VAL A 134 -0.97 4.89 11.52
CA VAL A 134 -0.16 4.79 10.30
C VAL A 134 -0.80 3.87 9.26
N CYS A 135 -1.95 3.28 9.58
CA CYS A 135 -2.69 2.44 8.64
C CYS A 135 -3.16 3.26 7.44
N ASP A 136 -2.78 2.84 6.24
CA ASP A 136 -3.15 3.50 4.98
C ASP A 136 -4.67 3.53 4.73
N LYS A 137 -5.44 2.56 5.27
CA LYS A 137 -6.90 2.55 5.15
C LYS A 137 -7.53 3.56 6.09
N MET A 138 -7.21 3.48 7.38
CA MET A 138 -7.80 4.35 8.41
C MET A 138 -7.38 5.82 8.21
N MET A 139 -6.09 6.09 8.03
CA MET A 139 -5.58 7.47 7.90
C MET A 139 -6.10 8.13 6.63
N VAL A 140 -6.06 7.43 5.51
CA VAL A 140 -6.55 7.95 4.21
C VAL A 140 -8.06 8.08 4.21
N GLY A 141 -8.79 7.12 4.78
CA GLY A 141 -10.25 7.19 4.95
C GLY A 141 -10.66 8.37 5.83
N SER A 142 -9.97 8.57 6.96
CA SER A 142 -10.20 9.70 7.86
C SER A 142 -9.89 11.05 7.19
N LEU A 143 -8.78 11.11 6.45
CA LEU A 143 -8.40 12.32 5.71
C LEU A 143 -9.46 12.67 4.67
N ARG A 144 -9.96 11.69 3.90
CA ARG A 144 -11.04 11.92 2.93
C ARG A 144 -12.34 12.38 3.61
N ALA A 145 -12.73 11.78 4.72
CA ALA A 145 -13.91 12.21 5.48
C ALA A 145 -13.83 13.70 5.87
N LEU A 146 -12.67 14.12 6.36
CA LEU A 146 -12.42 15.51 6.74
C LEU A 146 -12.43 16.44 5.52
N ILE A 147 -11.87 16.01 4.38
CA ILE A 147 -11.90 16.75 3.12
C ILE A 147 -13.36 16.93 2.64
N GLU A 148 -14.13 15.88 2.61
CA GLU A 148 -15.54 15.92 2.15
C GLU A 148 -16.38 16.84 3.05
N ALA A 149 -16.20 16.76 4.36
CA ALA A 149 -16.86 17.65 5.32
C ALA A 149 -16.42 19.11 5.10
N ASP A 150 -15.12 19.39 4.97
CA ASP A 150 -14.63 20.77 4.71
C ASP A 150 -15.22 21.34 3.42
N LEU A 151 -15.25 20.58 2.34
CA LEU A 151 -15.86 21.00 1.07
C LEU A 151 -17.37 21.23 1.20
N ALA A 152 -18.08 20.36 1.93
CA ALA A 152 -19.49 20.55 2.21
C ALA A 152 -19.73 21.83 3.02
N HIS A 153 -18.88 22.10 4.02
CA HIS A 153 -18.95 23.32 4.80
C HIS A 153 -18.60 24.57 4.00
N GLN A 154 -17.65 24.49 3.06
CA GLN A 154 -17.36 25.58 2.14
C GLN A 154 -18.57 25.94 1.28
N ARG A 155 -19.28 24.96 0.72
CA ARG A 155 -20.52 25.15 -0.04
C ARG A 155 -21.62 25.80 0.79
N ARG A 156 -21.74 25.43 2.06
CA ARG A 156 -22.72 25.97 3.01
C ARG A 156 -22.27 27.29 3.67
N LYS A 157 -21.09 27.83 3.30
CA LYS A 157 -20.47 29.01 3.95
C LYS A 157 -20.24 28.82 5.45
N ALA A 158 -20.08 27.57 5.88
CA ALA A 158 -19.82 27.19 7.26
C ALA A 158 -18.33 27.32 7.62
N ARG A 159 -17.96 26.97 8.87
CA ARG A 159 -16.57 26.99 9.34
C ARG A 159 -15.76 25.94 8.56
N PRO A 160 -14.48 26.23 8.19
CA PRO A 160 -13.58 25.23 7.64
C PRO A 160 -13.34 24.08 8.62
N VAL A 161 -12.98 22.90 8.09
CA VAL A 161 -12.54 21.77 8.89
C VAL A 161 -11.03 21.66 8.82
N PHE A 162 -10.39 21.39 9.95
CA PHE A 162 -8.95 21.28 10.07
C PHE A 162 -8.53 19.87 10.48
N ALA A 163 -7.29 19.49 10.17
CA ALA A 163 -6.77 18.20 10.57
C ALA A 163 -5.28 18.28 10.90
N THR A 164 -4.87 17.39 11.80
CA THR A 164 -3.48 17.02 12.00
C THR A 164 -3.38 15.51 12.15
N LEU A 165 -2.27 14.93 11.67
CA LEU A 165 -1.99 13.51 11.78
C LEU A 165 -0.82 13.28 12.72
N ILE A 166 -0.97 12.38 13.67
CA ILE A 166 0.09 11.93 14.58
C ILE A 166 0.41 10.48 14.20
N PRO A 167 1.50 10.23 13.47
CA PRO A 167 1.87 8.88 13.09
C PRO A 167 2.22 8.02 14.31
N SER A 168 1.94 6.71 14.23
CA SER A 168 2.36 5.74 15.24
C SER A 168 3.88 5.75 15.40
N LEU A 169 4.37 5.35 16.56
CA LEU A 169 5.81 5.23 16.82
C LEU A 169 6.46 4.20 15.89
N ILE A 170 7.74 4.34 15.65
CA ILE A 170 8.55 3.31 15.00
C ILE A 170 9.13 2.42 16.10
N GLY A 171 8.69 1.17 16.13
CA GLY A 171 9.16 0.18 17.08
C GLY A 171 10.44 -0.51 16.64
N ARG A 172 11.07 -1.19 17.61
CA ARG A 172 12.26 -2.00 17.38
C ARG A 172 11.91 -3.17 16.45
N GLU A 173 12.76 -3.43 15.49
CA GLU A 173 12.68 -4.64 14.66
C GLU A 173 13.12 -5.86 15.45
N ILE A 174 12.41 -6.96 15.27
CA ILE A 174 12.72 -8.24 15.89
C ILE A 174 13.26 -9.19 14.82
N ARG A 175 14.38 -9.83 15.11
CA ARG A 175 14.97 -10.88 14.31
C ARG A 175 14.81 -12.22 15.02
N VAL A 176 14.97 -13.31 14.31
CA VAL A 176 14.97 -14.65 14.91
C VAL A 176 16.09 -14.72 15.95
N MET A 177 15.73 -15.03 17.19
CA MET A 177 16.67 -15.14 18.32
C MET A 177 17.55 -16.39 18.14
N ASP A 178 18.75 -16.38 18.72
CA ASP A 178 19.71 -17.48 18.59
C ASP A 178 19.14 -18.82 19.08
N ASP A 179 18.35 -18.81 20.15
CA ASP A 179 17.67 -20.01 20.65
C ASP A 179 16.68 -20.61 19.65
N ASP A 180 15.94 -19.74 18.97
CA ASP A 180 14.99 -20.18 17.93
C ASP A 180 15.72 -20.58 16.65
N ARG A 181 16.84 -19.93 16.30
CA ARG A 181 17.71 -20.38 15.19
C ARG A 181 18.24 -21.79 15.43
N ARG A 182 18.67 -22.10 16.64
CA ARG A 182 19.18 -23.44 17.00
C ARG A 182 18.15 -24.55 16.73
N LYS A 183 16.85 -24.26 16.83
CA LYS A 183 15.80 -25.24 16.50
C LYS A 183 15.76 -25.59 15.02
N PHE A 184 16.23 -24.70 14.15
CA PHE A 184 16.31 -24.94 12.71
C PHE A 184 17.57 -25.69 12.27
N GLU A 185 18.58 -25.89 13.14
CA GLU A 185 19.81 -26.59 12.77
C GLU A 185 19.57 -28.03 12.26
N PRO A 186 18.70 -28.85 12.88
CA PRO A 186 18.39 -30.18 12.33
C PRO A 186 17.78 -30.13 10.92
N LEU A 187 16.91 -29.16 10.66
CA LEU A 187 16.37 -28.94 9.33
C LEU A 187 17.45 -28.45 8.37
N ARG A 188 18.28 -27.48 8.78
CA ARG A 188 19.34 -26.89 7.97
C ARG A 188 20.32 -27.93 7.42
N HIS A 189 20.64 -28.98 8.18
CA HIS A 189 21.48 -30.10 7.71
C HIS A 189 20.81 -30.96 6.65
N ARG A 190 19.49 -31.02 6.58
CA ARG A 190 18.70 -31.78 5.61
C ARG A 190 18.38 -31.00 4.32
N LEU A 191 18.57 -29.66 4.34
CA LEU A 191 18.35 -28.79 3.19
C LEU A 191 19.50 -28.92 2.16
N ASN A 192 19.18 -28.74 0.88
CA ASN A 192 20.20 -28.53 -0.13
C ASN A 192 20.88 -27.16 0.02
N GLU A 193 21.96 -26.92 -0.71
CA GLU A 193 22.76 -25.71 -0.56
C GLU A 193 21.96 -24.43 -0.82
N THR A 194 21.10 -24.41 -1.85
CA THR A 194 20.27 -23.25 -2.21
C THR A 194 19.23 -22.95 -1.12
N GLU A 195 18.55 -23.97 -0.62
CA GLU A 195 17.53 -23.83 0.44
C GLU A 195 18.16 -23.39 1.77
N ARG A 196 19.38 -23.88 2.05
CA ARG A 196 20.15 -23.48 3.23
C ARG A 196 20.52 -22.00 3.15
N ALA A 197 21.07 -21.57 2.02
CA ALA A 197 21.40 -20.17 1.78
C ALA A 197 20.17 -19.27 1.88
N GLU A 198 19.02 -19.70 1.38
CA GLU A 198 17.74 -18.99 1.52
C GLU A 198 17.32 -18.84 2.97
N LEU A 199 17.35 -19.92 3.76
CA LEU A 199 17.01 -19.87 5.19
C LEU A 199 17.94 -18.93 5.96
N ASP A 200 19.25 -19.03 5.70
CA ASP A 200 20.25 -18.18 6.34
C ASP A 200 20.01 -16.69 5.99
N GLN A 201 19.71 -16.37 4.73
CA GLN A 201 19.38 -15.02 4.29
C GLN A 201 18.10 -14.49 4.97
N LEU A 202 17.05 -15.31 5.07
CA LEU A 202 15.80 -14.92 5.72
C LEU A 202 16.02 -14.62 7.21
N PHE A 203 16.86 -15.37 7.90
CA PHE A 203 17.16 -15.17 9.31
C PHE A 203 18.06 -13.95 9.60
N HIS A 204 18.74 -13.42 8.60
CA HIS A 204 19.46 -12.15 8.73
C HIS A 204 18.55 -10.93 8.58
N ARG A 205 17.33 -11.10 8.08
CA ARG A 205 16.35 -10.02 7.91
C ARG A 205 15.47 -9.87 9.17
N PRO A 206 14.91 -8.68 9.43
CA PRO A 206 13.84 -8.53 10.40
C PRO A 206 12.65 -9.44 10.05
N MET A 207 12.07 -10.09 11.07
CA MET A 207 10.93 -11.00 10.87
C MET A 207 9.64 -10.21 10.66
N LYS A 208 9.43 -9.79 9.43
CA LYS A 208 8.23 -9.11 8.96
C LYS A 208 7.25 -10.14 8.38
N PRO A 209 5.97 -9.81 8.19
CA PRO A 209 4.98 -10.74 7.65
C PRO A 209 5.42 -11.45 6.37
N HIS A 210 6.06 -10.75 5.44
CA HIS A 210 6.55 -11.36 4.21
C HIS A 210 7.76 -12.28 4.41
N VAL A 211 8.66 -11.97 5.36
CA VAL A 211 9.78 -12.86 5.71
C VAL A 211 9.24 -14.11 6.38
N TYR A 212 8.29 -13.95 7.31
CA TYR A 212 7.57 -15.07 7.92
C TYR A 212 6.90 -15.95 6.84
N ALA A 213 6.18 -15.36 5.90
CA ALA A 213 5.53 -16.08 4.80
C ALA A 213 6.54 -16.85 3.92
N GLN A 214 7.74 -16.30 3.70
CA GLN A 214 8.81 -17.00 2.95
C GLN A 214 9.38 -18.17 3.73
N VAL A 215 9.63 -18.03 5.04
CA VAL A 215 10.07 -19.15 5.89
C VAL A 215 9.00 -20.23 5.94
N LYS A 216 7.72 -19.85 6.11
CA LYS A 216 6.60 -20.78 6.07
C LYS A 216 6.54 -21.53 4.73
N ALA A 217 6.67 -20.85 3.60
CA ALA A 217 6.68 -21.48 2.29
C ALA A 217 7.85 -22.47 2.12
N LEU A 218 9.03 -22.19 2.69
CA LEU A 218 10.14 -23.13 2.74
C LEU A 218 9.78 -24.36 3.58
N LEU A 219 9.19 -24.18 4.75
CA LEU A 219 8.73 -25.29 5.60
C LEU A 219 7.65 -26.14 4.94
N ASP A 220 6.70 -25.51 4.25
CA ASP A 220 5.65 -26.22 3.48
C ASP A 220 6.27 -27.08 2.37
N ARG A 221 7.25 -26.56 1.62
CA ARG A 221 8.00 -27.36 0.63
C ARG A 221 8.75 -28.52 1.27
N CYS A 222 9.39 -28.30 2.42
CA CYS A 222 10.08 -29.36 3.15
C CYS A 222 9.11 -30.44 3.63
N PHE A 223 7.92 -30.06 4.08
CA PHE A 223 6.86 -30.99 4.48
C PHE A 223 6.38 -31.84 3.30
N HIS A 224 6.05 -31.24 2.17
CA HIS A 224 5.62 -31.95 0.96
C HIS A 224 6.69 -32.91 0.42
N ARG A 225 7.94 -32.58 0.59
CA ARG A 225 9.09 -33.46 0.24
C ARG A 225 9.44 -34.46 1.36
N ARG A 226 8.66 -34.51 2.43
CA ARG A 226 8.89 -35.39 3.61
C ARG A 226 10.26 -35.18 4.28
N ILE A 227 10.83 -33.99 4.17
CA ILE A 227 12.06 -33.59 4.88
C ILE A 227 11.75 -33.31 6.34
N VAL A 228 10.59 -32.76 6.63
CA VAL A 228 10.05 -32.53 7.98
C VAL A 228 8.71 -33.22 8.16
N GLN A 229 8.40 -33.61 9.39
CA GLN A 229 7.08 -34.11 9.77
C GLN A 229 6.18 -32.93 10.19
N GLU A 230 4.85 -33.14 10.24
CA GLU A 230 3.88 -32.11 10.59
C GLU A 230 4.16 -31.44 11.93
N GLY A 231 4.38 -32.24 13.00
CA GLY A 231 4.70 -31.72 14.33
C GLY A 231 6.00 -30.90 14.37
N GLU A 232 7.04 -31.33 13.64
CA GLU A 232 8.30 -30.59 13.53
C GLU A 232 8.09 -29.27 12.79
N LYS A 233 7.33 -29.29 11.70
CA LYS A 233 6.95 -28.07 10.96
C LYS A 233 6.23 -27.08 11.86
N ASP A 234 5.22 -27.52 12.60
CA ASP A 234 4.44 -26.69 13.51
C ASP A 234 5.31 -26.07 14.63
N ASP A 235 6.25 -26.82 15.18
CA ASP A 235 7.15 -26.31 16.20
C ASP A 235 8.12 -25.27 15.64
N LEU A 236 8.61 -25.47 14.42
CA LEU A 236 9.45 -24.48 13.74
C LEU A 236 8.65 -23.21 13.39
N GLU A 237 7.43 -23.35 12.89
CA GLU A 237 6.54 -22.20 12.64
C GLU A 237 6.25 -21.42 13.93
N ARG A 238 5.94 -22.10 15.05
CA ARG A 238 5.73 -21.44 16.35
C ARG A 238 6.97 -20.68 16.81
N SER A 239 8.17 -21.19 16.55
CA SER A 239 9.40 -20.52 16.99
C SER A 239 9.63 -19.20 16.26
N ILE A 240 9.28 -19.09 14.97
CA ILE A 240 9.37 -17.84 14.21
C ILE A 240 8.17 -16.91 14.45
N ALA A 241 6.98 -17.43 14.74
CA ALA A 241 5.79 -16.63 15.03
C ALA A 241 5.93 -15.74 16.28
N LYS A 242 6.85 -16.08 17.20
CA LYS A 242 7.18 -15.25 18.36
C LYS A 242 7.90 -13.95 17.98
N CYS A 243 8.51 -13.92 16.80
CA CYS A 243 9.26 -12.78 16.30
C CYS A 243 8.32 -11.79 15.62
N SER A 244 7.36 -11.25 16.35
CA SER A 244 6.43 -10.24 15.86
C SER A 244 6.93 -8.82 16.18
N SER A 245 6.38 -7.82 15.50
CA SER A 245 6.64 -6.42 15.83
C SER A 245 6.13 -6.07 17.23
N VAL A 246 6.79 -5.11 17.88
CA VAL A 246 6.40 -4.65 19.22
C VAL A 246 5.03 -3.97 19.15
N PRO A 247 4.08 -4.27 20.06
CA PRO A 247 2.79 -3.60 20.13
C PRO A 247 2.95 -2.07 20.25
N GLY A 248 2.10 -1.32 19.54
CA GLY A 248 2.16 0.15 19.48
C GLY A 248 3.27 0.69 18.57
N ALA A 249 3.95 -0.19 17.89
CA ALA A 249 4.96 0.13 16.89
C ALA A 249 4.34 0.23 15.48
N ASN A 250 5.19 0.58 14.55
CA ASN A 250 4.92 0.63 13.13
C ASN A 250 4.14 -0.60 12.60
N CYS A 251 3.43 -0.43 11.48
CA CYS A 251 2.90 -1.55 10.71
C CYS A 251 4.00 -2.58 10.42
N GLY A 252 3.70 -3.88 10.44
CA GLY A 252 4.66 -4.94 10.14
C GLY A 252 5.25 -4.84 8.72
N ALA A 253 4.49 -4.27 7.75
CA ALA A 253 4.98 -3.87 6.43
C ALA A 253 5.73 -2.52 6.53
N SER A 254 6.83 -2.47 7.25
CA SER A 254 7.49 -1.24 7.67
C SER A 254 7.97 -0.36 6.50
N GLU A 255 8.45 -0.91 5.38
CA GLU A 255 8.83 -0.14 4.19
C GLU A 255 7.61 0.56 3.57
N ALA A 256 6.51 -0.19 3.41
CA ALA A 256 5.26 0.37 2.93
C ALA A 256 4.79 1.49 3.86
N SER A 257 4.84 1.27 5.19
CA SER A 257 4.41 2.28 6.15
C SER A 257 5.29 3.53 6.14
N MET A 258 6.58 3.42 5.78
CA MET A 258 7.44 4.60 5.63
C MET A 258 6.99 5.47 4.45
N VAL A 259 6.64 4.86 3.30
CA VAL A 259 6.03 5.61 2.19
C VAL A 259 4.74 6.29 2.64
N HIS A 260 3.89 5.57 3.39
CA HIS A 260 2.63 6.12 3.94
C HIS A 260 2.88 7.36 4.80
N ARG A 261 3.83 7.29 5.73
CA ARG A 261 4.20 8.40 6.61
C ARG A 261 4.66 9.62 5.82
N MET A 262 5.58 9.42 4.88
CA MET A 262 6.16 10.51 4.10
C MET A 262 5.13 11.16 3.17
N VAL A 263 4.30 10.36 2.49
CA VAL A 263 3.24 10.88 1.62
C VAL A 263 2.18 11.64 2.43
N LEU A 264 1.73 11.11 3.57
CA LEU A 264 0.79 11.83 4.44
C LEU A 264 1.41 13.10 5.02
N ALA A 265 2.67 13.07 5.44
CA ALA A 265 3.37 14.24 5.94
C ALA A 265 3.51 15.32 4.87
N SER A 266 3.69 14.95 3.60
CA SER A 266 3.83 15.88 2.49
C SER A 266 2.57 16.71 2.20
N PHE A 267 1.41 16.34 2.73
CA PHE A 267 0.21 17.19 2.73
C PHE A 267 0.30 18.37 3.70
N GLY A 268 1.36 18.45 4.52
CA GLY A 268 1.56 19.54 5.47
C GLY A 268 0.68 19.50 6.71
N ILE A 269 0.12 18.31 7.02
CA ILE A 269 -0.79 18.06 8.16
C ILE A 269 -0.12 17.29 9.30
N VAL A 270 1.09 16.79 9.11
CA VAL A 270 1.89 16.16 10.18
C VAL A 270 2.79 17.21 10.83
N PRO A 271 2.76 17.36 12.15
CA PRO A 271 3.62 18.29 12.86
C PRO A 271 5.11 17.96 12.65
N ARG A 272 5.96 18.97 12.73
CA ARG A 272 7.41 18.80 12.58
C ARG A 272 7.95 17.78 13.58
N ASN A 273 8.92 16.98 13.14
CA ASN A 273 9.64 15.98 13.94
C ASN A 273 8.77 14.85 14.50
N LEU A 274 7.50 14.71 14.06
CA LEU A 274 6.63 13.60 14.44
C LEU A 274 6.45 12.57 13.32
N ASP A 275 6.91 12.85 12.12
CA ASP A 275 6.85 11.95 10.96
C ASP A 275 7.69 10.67 11.17
N ILE A 276 8.86 10.78 11.81
CA ILE A 276 9.74 9.67 12.18
C ILE A 276 10.06 9.79 13.66
N SER A 277 9.31 9.10 14.51
CA SER A 277 9.53 9.13 15.95
C SER A 277 9.52 7.73 16.55
N MET A 278 10.45 7.48 17.47
CA MET A 278 10.52 6.28 18.31
C MET A 278 9.96 6.53 19.71
N LYS A 279 9.75 7.79 20.08
CA LYS A 279 9.22 8.20 21.38
C LYS A 279 7.91 8.93 21.19
N PRO A 280 6.95 8.77 22.12
CA PRO A 280 5.73 9.56 22.11
C PRO A 280 6.06 11.07 22.16
N PRO A 281 5.27 11.91 21.46
CA PRO A 281 5.41 13.34 21.59
C PRO A 281 5.24 13.75 23.06
N ASP A 282 6.01 14.73 23.53
CA ASP A 282 5.87 15.27 24.87
C ASP A 282 4.66 16.22 24.98
N ASP A 283 4.34 16.66 26.21
CA ASP A 283 3.18 17.53 26.46
C ASP A 283 3.30 18.90 25.81
N GLN A 284 4.52 19.40 25.67
CA GLN A 284 4.77 20.68 24.99
C GLN A 284 4.46 20.54 23.51
N GLN A 285 4.98 19.51 22.84
CA GLN A 285 4.70 19.23 21.42
C GLN A 285 3.20 19.05 21.16
N LEU A 286 2.50 18.28 22.02
CA LEU A 286 1.05 18.12 21.91
C LEU A 286 0.30 19.43 22.11
N SER A 287 0.74 20.27 23.08
CA SER A 287 0.15 21.59 23.35
C SER A 287 0.33 22.53 22.16
N GLU A 288 1.50 22.55 21.53
CA GLU A 288 1.79 23.38 20.35
C GLU A 288 0.88 23.00 19.18
N VAL A 289 0.70 21.69 18.92
CA VAL A 289 -0.22 21.20 17.91
C VAL A 289 -1.66 21.67 18.17
N VAL A 290 -2.13 21.54 19.40
CA VAL A 290 -3.49 21.95 19.79
C VAL A 290 -3.67 23.46 19.66
N LYS A 291 -2.71 24.25 20.16
CA LYS A 291 -2.74 25.72 20.04
C LYS A 291 -2.84 26.16 18.58
N ARG A 292 -2.07 25.52 17.70
CA ARG A 292 -2.10 25.83 16.26
C ARG A 292 -3.44 25.48 15.62
N LEU A 293 -4.03 24.31 15.96
CA LEU A 293 -5.38 23.95 15.49
C LEU A 293 -6.43 24.96 15.99
N ILE A 294 -6.45 25.26 17.27
CA ILE A 294 -7.42 26.22 17.86
C ILE A 294 -7.27 27.59 17.20
N GLN A 295 -6.03 28.05 16.99
CA GLN A 295 -5.79 29.32 16.29
C GLN A 295 -6.34 29.31 14.87
N ALA A 296 -6.11 28.24 14.10
CA ALA A 296 -6.63 28.09 12.73
C ALA A 296 -8.17 28.11 12.71
N ILE A 297 -8.81 27.42 13.67
CA ILE A 297 -10.28 27.38 13.82
C ILE A 297 -10.82 28.77 14.14
N GLN A 298 -10.26 29.46 15.16
CA GLN A 298 -10.70 30.77 15.60
C GLN A 298 -10.55 31.84 14.52
N LYS A 299 -9.41 31.83 13.79
CA LYS A 299 -9.14 32.74 12.68
C LYS A 299 -9.84 32.30 11.37
N ARG A 300 -10.46 31.13 11.34
CA ARG A 300 -11.08 30.55 10.12
C ARG A 300 -10.12 30.55 8.94
N GLU A 301 -8.89 30.11 9.15
CA GLU A 301 -7.79 30.14 8.18
C GLU A 301 -8.02 29.15 7.02
N ARG A 302 -8.91 29.48 6.08
CA ARG A 302 -9.29 28.60 4.95
C ARG A 302 -8.10 28.06 4.17
N ARG A 303 -6.98 28.79 4.11
CA ARG A 303 -5.79 28.37 3.37
C ARG A 303 -5.16 27.10 3.96
N VAL A 304 -5.30 26.85 5.25
CA VAL A 304 -4.80 25.67 5.96
C VAL A 304 -5.91 24.72 6.38
N SER A 305 -7.13 24.86 5.83
CA SER A 305 -8.16 23.87 5.98
C SER A 305 -7.75 22.56 5.29
N VAL A 306 -8.32 21.45 5.71
CA VAL A 306 -7.87 20.14 5.22
C VAL A 306 -8.03 19.95 3.72
N ALA A 307 -9.12 20.42 3.12
CA ALA A 307 -9.32 20.36 1.67
C ALA A 307 -8.36 21.28 0.92
N SER A 308 -8.03 22.45 1.49
CA SER A 308 -7.06 23.37 0.90
C SER A 308 -5.64 22.80 0.96
N LEU A 309 -5.20 22.30 2.11
CA LEU A 309 -3.89 21.65 2.24
C LEU A 309 -3.75 20.48 1.25
N THR A 310 -4.78 19.63 1.13
CA THR A 310 -4.77 18.53 0.17
C THR A 310 -4.64 19.03 -1.26
N ARG A 311 -5.38 20.09 -1.62
CA ARG A 311 -5.36 20.66 -2.99
C ARG A 311 -4.01 21.25 -3.35
N TYR A 312 -3.38 21.99 -2.44
CA TYR A 312 -2.08 22.62 -2.66
C TYR A 312 -0.94 21.61 -2.69
N ASN A 313 -1.05 20.53 -1.91
CA ASN A 313 0.04 19.59 -1.73
C ASN A 313 -0.12 18.26 -2.51
N LEU A 314 -1.15 18.07 -3.31
CA LEU A 314 -1.35 16.83 -4.05
C LEU A 314 -0.17 16.50 -4.98
N THR A 315 0.41 17.51 -5.64
CA THR A 315 1.59 17.34 -6.49
C THR A 315 2.83 17.02 -5.66
N ASN A 316 2.97 17.62 -4.49
CA ASN A 316 4.05 17.31 -3.55
C ASN A 316 3.93 15.84 -3.07
N ALA A 317 2.72 15.41 -2.74
CA ALA A 317 2.46 14.03 -2.30
C ALA A 317 2.82 13.01 -3.38
N ALA A 318 2.51 13.30 -4.66
CA ALA A 318 2.91 12.45 -5.79
C ALA A 318 4.44 12.42 -5.98
N ALA A 319 5.12 13.55 -5.81
CA ALA A 319 6.59 13.62 -5.89
C ALA A 319 7.26 12.85 -4.73
N VAL A 320 6.77 13.03 -3.51
CA VAL A 320 7.27 12.30 -2.33
C VAL A 320 7.00 10.80 -2.47
N TRP A 321 5.84 10.39 -2.99
CA TRP A 321 5.56 8.98 -3.27
C TRP A 321 6.62 8.37 -4.20
N SER A 322 6.98 9.06 -5.30
CA SER A 322 8.06 8.61 -6.18
C SER A 322 9.42 8.60 -5.47
N ALA A 323 9.73 9.69 -4.77
CA ALA A 323 11.01 9.87 -4.08
C ALA A 323 11.28 8.83 -2.98
N THR A 324 10.21 8.23 -2.44
CA THR A 324 10.26 7.22 -1.38
C THR A 324 10.16 5.77 -1.89
N GLY A 325 10.19 5.55 -3.20
CA GLY A 325 10.21 4.22 -3.81
C GLY A 325 8.88 3.74 -4.39
N GLY A 326 7.82 4.53 -4.34
CA GLY A 326 6.58 4.27 -5.09
C GLY A 326 5.84 3.00 -4.66
N HIS A 327 5.08 3.01 -3.58
CA HIS A 327 4.25 1.87 -3.19
C HIS A 327 3.01 1.76 -4.10
N PRO A 328 2.74 0.61 -4.76
CA PRO A 328 1.62 0.49 -5.71
C PRO A 328 0.26 0.86 -5.11
N ALA A 329 -0.09 0.38 -3.92
CA ALA A 329 -1.36 0.69 -3.28
C ALA A 329 -1.57 2.21 -3.04
N TRP A 330 -0.49 2.98 -2.89
CA TRP A 330 -0.59 4.43 -2.72
C TRP A 330 -1.07 5.18 -3.95
N LEU A 331 -0.94 4.61 -5.14
CA LEU A 331 -1.62 5.16 -6.33
C LEU A 331 -3.12 5.23 -6.13
N LEU A 332 -3.72 4.14 -5.59
CA LEU A 332 -5.15 4.11 -5.27
C LEU A 332 -5.51 5.15 -4.20
N HIS A 333 -4.63 5.41 -3.25
CA HIS A 333 -4.89 6.39 -2.20
C HIS A 333 -4.72 7.83 -2.70
N LEU A 334 -3.74 8.11 -3.56
CA LEU A 334 -3.58 9.43 -4.18
C LEU A 334 -4.75 9.76 -5.09
N THR A 335 -5.19 8.82 -5.94
CA THR A 335 -6.36 9.01 -6.80
C THR A 335 -7.65 9.15 -5.98
N TYR A 336 -7.80 8.40 -4.88
CA TYR A 336 -8.90 8.51 -3.93
C TYR A 336 -9.01 9.90 -3.28
N LEU A 337 -7.89 10.47 -2.87
CA LEU A 337 -7.85 11.82 -2.27
C LEU A 337 -8.01 12.91 -3.34
N ALA A 338 -7.48 12.70 -4.55
CA ALA A 338 -7.68 13.61 -5.67
C ALA A 338 -9.15 13.71 -6.07
N ASP A 339 -9.84 12.57 -6.13
CA ASP A 339 -11.28 12.50 -6.38
C ASP A 339 -12.08 13.28 -5.33
N ALA A 340 -11.74 13.15 -4.05
CA ALA A 340 -12.39 13.90 -2.96
C ALA A 340 -12.36 15.42 -3.16
N ILE A 341 -11.30 15.98 -3.75
CA ILE A 341 -11.18 17.42 -4.05
C ILE A 341 -11.63 17.79 -5.46
N GLY A 342 -12.30 16.87 -6.17
CA GLY A 342 -12.81 17.06 -7.53
C GLY A 342 -11.70 17.12 -8.60
N LYS A 343 -10.52 16.56 -8.34
CA LYS A 343 -9.44 16.44 -9.32
C LYS A 343 -9.42 15.02 -9.89
N LYS A 344 -9.59 14.91 -11.20
CA LYS A 344 -9.32 13.66 -11.92
C LYS A 344 -7.81 13.48 -12.02
N LEU A 345 -7.33 12.36 -11.53
CA LEU A 345 -5.93 11.98 -11.57
C LEU A 345 -5.88 10.48 -11.88
N SER A 346 -5.45 10.14 -13.10
CA SER A 346 -5.30 8.75 -13.49
C SER A 346 -3.98 8.16 -13.01
N ILE A 347 -3.91 6.83 -12.97
CA ILE A 347 -2.65 6.11 -12.71
C ILE A 347 -1.57 6.53 -13.73
N GLU A 348 -1.98 6.72 -14.99
CA GLU A 348 -1.10 7.18 -16.06
C GLU A 348 -0.57 8.60 -15.82
N ASP A 349 -1.43 9.54 -15.36
CA ASP A 349 -1.01 10.90 -15.03
C ASP A 349 0.02 10.93 -13.91
N ILE A 350 -0.19 10.12 -12.88
CA ILE A 350 0.77 10.00 -11.76
C ILE A 350 2.07 9.39 -12.28
N SER A 351 2.00 8.30 -13.03
CA SER A 351 3.16 7.61 -13.58
C SER A 351 4.01 8.57 -14.44
N LYS A 352 3.42 9.29 -15.39
CA LYS A 352 4.14 10.27 -16.24
C LYS A 352 4.83 11.37 -15.45
N LYS A 353 4.21 11.85 -14.39
CA LYS A 353 4.80 12.90 -13.53
C LYS A 353 5.95 12.38 -12.70
N THR A 354 5.80 11.19 -12.15
CA THR A 354 6.74 10.61 -11.20
C THR A 354 7.94 9.96 -11.85
N LEU A 355 7.88 9.58 -13.13
CA LEU A 355 9.05 9.12 -13.89
C LEU A 355 10.20 10.15 -13.91
N LYS A 356 9.90 11.43 -13.68
CA LYS A 356 10.89 12.53 -13.59
C LYS A 356 11.45 12.71 -12.18
N VAL A 357 10.88 12.06 -11.18
CA VAL A 357 11.29 12.20 -9.78
C VAL A 357 12.08 10.95 -9.38
N PRO A 358 13.38 11.07 -9.09
CA PRO A 358 14.20 9.95 -8.70
C PRO A 358 13.80 9.42 -7.31
N GLN A 359 14.06 8.15 -7.06
CA GLN A 359 13.99 7.62 -5.71
C GLN A 359 15.23 8.08 -4.94
N ILE A 360 15.01 8.87 -3.90
CA ILE A 360 16.06 9.40 -3.04
C ILE A 360 16.09 8.74 -1.66
N LEU A 361 14.98 8.10 -1.24
CA LEU A 361 14.93 7.37 0.02
C LEU A 361 15.38 5.92 -0.19
N ALA A 362 16.41 5.51 0.54
CA ALA A 362 16.97 4.16 0.51
C ALA A 362 16.53 3.39 1.75
N ILE A 363 15.45 2.63 1.66
CA ILE A 363 15.06 1.61 2.63
C ILE A 363 15.32 0.25 1.99
N ASP A 364 16.28 -0.48 2.54
CA ASP A 364 16.69 -1.80 2.06
C ASP A 364 17.15 -2.65 3.24
N ASP A 365 16.28 -3.50 3.75
CA ASP A 365 16.57 -4.36 4.90
C ASP A 365 17.74 -5.33 4.65
N ALA A 366 17.89 -5.77 3.40
CA ALA A 366 18.99 -6.66 3.03
C ALA A 366 20.35 -5.94 3.11
N ALA A 367 20.37 -4.62 2.90
CA ALA A 367 21.57 -3.79 3.05
C ALA A 367 21.72 -3.22 4.48
N GLY A 368 20.82 -3.53 5.40
CA GLY A 368 20.83 -3.00 6.78
C GLY A 368 20.17 -1.62 6.94
N ASN A 369 19.66 -1.03 5.86
CA ASN A 369 18.97 0.25 5.86
C ASN A 369 17.48 0.07 6.13
N SER A 370 17.15 -0.30 7.36
CA SER A 370 15.76 -0.53 7.76
C SER A 370 15.07 0.75 8.22
N VAL A 371 13.73 0.71 8.32
CA VAL A 371 12.93 1.80 8.90
C VAL A 371 13.34 2.10 10.33
N TYR A 372 13.68 1.06 11.10
CA TYR A 372 14.15 1.23 12.46
C TYR A 372 15.51 1.96 12.52
N SER A 373 16.50 1.55 11.71
CA SER A 373 17.80 2.21 11.66
C SER A 373 17.70 3.66 11.19
N MET A 374 16.79 3.96 10.24
CA MET A 374 16.45 5.33 9.84
C MET A 374 15.88 6.16 11.00
N ALA A 375 14.99 5.57 11.81
CA ALA A 375 14.44 6.26 12.96
C ALA A 375 15.50 6.51 14.06
N VAL A 376 16.41 5.57 14.27
CA VAL A 376 17.56 5.73 15.17
C VAL A 376 18.46 6.88 14.70
N GLU A 377 18.79 6.93 13.41
CA GLU A 377 19.57 8.04 12.84
C GLU A 377 18.86 9.39 13.07
N ASN A 378 17.57 9.45 12.77
CA ASN A 378 16.79 10.67 12.92
C ASN A 378 16.72 11.13 14.39
N GLN A 379 16.58 10.20 15.34
CA GLN A 379 16.60 10.50 16.78
C GLN A 379 17.95 11.05 17.24
N ASN A 380 19.05 10.61 16.64
CA ASN A 380 20.40 11.07 16.93
C ASN A 380 20.78 12.35 16.15
N GLY A 381 19.80 13.08 15.64
CA GLY A 381 20.02 14.31 14.89
C GLY A 381 20.33 14.08 13.41
N GLY A 382 19.93 12.96 12.86
CA GLY A 382 20.08 12.62 11.43
C GLY A 382 19.21 13.44 10.50
N ASN A 383 19.29 13.13 9.19
CA ASN A 383 18.74 13.90 8.09
C ASN A 383 17.80 13.02 7.23
N SER A 384 16.79 12.40 7.85
CA SER A 384 15.99 11.36 7.19
C SER A 384 14.48 11.63 7.16
N GLY A 385 14.00 12.71 7.78
CA GLY A 385 12.58 13.08 7.86
C GLY A 385 12.02 13.74 6.61
N ILE A 386 10.71 14.01 6.63
CA ILE A 386 9.98 14.62 5.51
C ILE A 386 10.58 15.98 5.12
N ASP A 387 11.04 16.79 6.09
CA ASP A 387 11.59 18.11 5.79
C ASP A 387 12.88 18.01 4.96
N THR A 388 13.74 17.01 5.23
CA THR A 388 14.93 16.72 4.43
C THR A 388 14.56 16.25 3.02
N ILE A 389 13.57 15.35 2.90
CA ILE A 389 13.07 14.89 1.60
C ILE A 389 12.54 16.06 0.78
N MET A 390 11.70 16.91 1.37
CA MET A 390 11.13 18.08 0.70
C MET A 390 12.22 19.08 0.30
N ARG A 391 13.21 19.34 1.15
CA ARG A 391 14.37 20.18 0.82
C ARG A 391 15.11 19.64 -0.40
N THR A 392 15.43 18.34 -0.40
CA THR A 392 16.17 17.67 -1.48
C THR A 392 15.41 17.74 -2.81
N LEU A 393 14.09 17.58 -2.78
CA LEU A 393 13.24 17.70 -3.98
C LEU A 393 13.12 19.17 -4.45
N ALA A 394 13.07 20.14 -3.53
CA ALA A 394 13.00 21.56 -3.85
C ALA A 394 14.25 22.07 -4.59
N GLU A 395 15.43 21.51 -4.29
CA GLU A 395 16.70 21.85 -4.97
C GLU A 395 16.62 21.65 -6.49
N LYS A 396 15.77 20.75 -6.97
CA LYS A 396 15.50 20.46 -8.40
C LYS A 396 14.12 20.94 -8.86
N ARG A 397 13.43 21.74 -8.06
CA ARG A 397 12.08 22.25 -8.37
C ARG A 397 11.07 21.14 -8.68
N LEU A 398 11.19 19.99 -7.99
CA LEU A 398 10.31 18.85 -8.16
C LEU A 398 9.04 18.94 -7.30
N ILE A 399 8.94 19.95 -6.44
CA ILE A 399 7.81 20.22 -5.56
C ILE A 399 7.41 21.70 -5.59
N GLU A 400 6.20 21.95 -5.06
CA GLU A 400 5.67 23.31 -4.80
C GLU A 400 6.08 23.74 -3.38
N ASP A 401 7.25 24.37 -3.26
CA ASP A 401 7.85 24.75 -1.98
C ASP A 401 7.08 25.88 -1.26
N ARG A 402 6.25 26.67 -1.96
CA ARG A 402 5.38 27.71 -1.40
C ARG A 402 4.03 27.19 -0.92
N ALA A 403 3.74 25.91 -1.11
CA ALA A 403 2.49 25.31 -0.64
C ALA A 403 2.38 25.42 0.88
N PRO A 404 1.16 25.68 1.41
CA PRO A 404 0.95 25.84 2.84
C PRO A 404 1.11 24.52 3.59
N THR A 405 1.51 24.62 4.84
CA THR A 405 1.42 23.56 5.86
C THR A 405 0.55 24.05 7.02
N LEU A 406 0.09 23.19 7.89
CA LEU A 406 -0.71 23.59 9.05
C LEU A 406 0.05 24.63 9.92
N ASP A 407 1.37 24.51 10.03
CA ASP A 407 2.25 25.33 10.85
C ASP A 407 3.00 26.43 10.05
N GLY A 408 2.63 26.68 8.77
CA GLY A 408 3.25 27.72 7.95
C GLY A 408 3.29 27.38 6.46
N SER A 409 4.48 27.15 5.91
CA SER A 409 4.71 26.76 4.52
C SER A 409 5.88 25.80 4.40
N TRP A 410 5.93 25.03 3.30
CA TRP A 410 7.09 24.19 3.01
C TRP A 410 8.38 24.98 2.90
N MET A 411 8.35 26.18 2.33
CA MET A 411 9.54 27.03 2.24
C MET A 411 10.16 27.28 3.62
N GLN A 412 9.34 27.61 4.62
CA GLN A 412 9.84 27.82 5.98
C GLN A 412 10.45 26.54 6.57
N ARG A 413 9.77 25.39 6.39
CA ARG A 413 10.26 24.10 6.87
C ARG A 413 11.57 23.68 6.18
N ILE A 414 11.67 23.89 4.86
CA ILE A 414 12.83 23.56 4.03
C ILE A 414 14.06 24.39 4.42
N MET A 415 13.89 25.69 4.74
CA MET A 415 14.99 26.56 5.18
C MET A 415 15.64 26.08 6.48
N GLU A 416 14.87 25.50 7.37
CA GLU A 416 15.34 24.97 8.66
C GLU A 416 15.75 23.48 8.57
N ALA A 417 15.39 22.80 7.49
CA ALA A 417 15.68 21.39 7.30
C ALA A 417 17.18 21.14 7.08
N ARG A 418 17.65 19.99 7.51
CA ARG A 418 19.02 19.55 7.23
C ARG A 418 19.13 19.02 5.78
N SER A 419 20.31 19.10 5.21
CA SER A 419 20.60 18.54 3.88
C SER A 419 20.70 17.02 3.93
N ALA A 420 20.39 16.35 2.82
CA ALA A 420 20.62 14.92 2.65
C ALA A 420 22.10 14.58 2.88
N ASN A 421 22.36 13.47 3.57
CA ASN A 421 23.73 13.03 3.92
C ASN A 421 24.16 11.75 3.18
N GLY A 422 23.27 11.16 2.35
CA GLY A 422 23.57 9.97 1.57
C GLY A 422 23.45 8.65 2.34
N ASN A 423 23.00 8.67 3.60
CA ASN A 423 22.76 7.43 4.36
C ASN A 423 21.38 6.83 4.01
N PHE A 424 20.31 7.55 4.35
CA PHE A 424 18.93 7.18 4.02
C PHE A 424 18.33 8.08 2.94
N VAL A 425 18.61 9.39 3.01
CA VAL A 425 18.19 10.35 1.99
C VAL A 425 19.38 10.76 1.14
N TYR A 426 19.30 10.43 -0.14
CA TYR A 426 20.30 10.73 -1.17
C TYR A 426 19.98 12.05 -1.86
N SER A 427 21.00 12.70 -2.44
CA SER A 427 20.78 13.87 -3.26
C SER A 427 20.06 13.52 -4.57
N THR A 428 19.37 14.48 -5.16
CA THR A 428 18.77 14.29 -6.50
C THR A 428 19.82 14.21 -7.63
N MET A 429 21.07 14.57 -7.36
CA MET A 429 22.17 14.43 -8.33
C MET A 429 22.77 13.02 -8.34
N THR A 430 22.78 12.37 -7.19
CA THR A 430 23.24 11.01 -6.99
C THR A 430 22.15 10.22 -6.25
N PRO A 431 21.00 9.99 -6.90
CA PRO A 431 19.88 9.37 -6.25
C PRO A 431 20.14 7.90 -5.93
N PHE A 432 19.39 7.35 -5.01
CA PHE A 432 19.41 5.91 -4.72
C PHE A 432 19.06 5.09 -5.96
N LEU A 433 17.99 5.49 -6.68
CA LEU A 433 17.63 4.97 -7.99
C LEU A 433 17.18 6.11 -8.92
N PRO A 434 17.43 6.01 -10.24
CA PRO A 434 17.06 7.06 -11.19
C PRO A 434 15.53 7.29 -11.28
N THR A 435 14.73 6.28 -10.94
CA THR A 435 13.26 6.35 -10.86
C THR A 435 12.75 5.48 -9.72
N CYS A 436 11.49 5.64 -9.33
CA CYS A 436 10.85 4.76 -8.34
C CYS A 436 10.49 3.37 -8.88
N GLY A 437 10.81 3.07 -10.13
CA GLY A 437 10.51 1.79 -10.75
C GLY A 437 9.02 1.51 -10.99
N MET A 438 8.18 2.54 -11.04
CA MET A 438 6.76 2.42 -11.35
C MET A 438 6.49 2.91 -12.77
N LEU A 439 5.84 2.07 -13.58
CA LEU A 439 5.57 2.32 -14.98
C LEU A 439 4.09 2.08 -15.31
N GLY A 440 3.44 3.06 -15.95
CA GLY A 440 2.10 2.87 -16.51
C GLY A 440 2.14 1.88 -17.67
N MET A 441 1.21 0.94 -17.70
CA MET A 441 1.13 -0.12 -18.70
C MET A 441 -0.21 -0.09 -19.41
N HIS A 442 -0.22 -0.46 -20.68
CA HIS A 442 -1.41 -0.57 -21.53
C HIS A 442 -1.24 -1.67 -22.59
N GLY A 443 -2.32 -2.03 -23.27
CA GLY A 443 -2.28 -3.02 -24.34
C GLY A 443 -3.66 -3.61 -24.68
N ASN A 444 -3.69 -4.71 -25.41
CA ASN A 444 -4.95 -5.36 -25.78
C ASN A 444 -5.65 -6.06 -24.60
N MET A 445 -4.98 -6.21 -23.48
CA MET A 445 -5.53 -6.80 -22.24
C MET A 445 -6.10 -5.75 -21.30
N CYS A 446 -5.68 -4.49 -21.41
CA CYS A 446 -6.12 -3.43 -20.51
C CYS A 446 -5.93 -2.04 -21.14
N SER A 447 -6.72 -1.09 -20.68
CA SER A 447 -6.54 0.33 -20.98
C SER A 447 -5.52 1.00 -20.07
N ALA A 448 -5.40 0.51 -18.83
CA ALA A 448 -4.45 1.01 -17.83
C ALA A 448 -4.07 -0.10 -16.85
N ALA A 449 -2.83 -0.07 -16.42
CA ALA A 449 -2.28 -0.87 -15.33
C ALA A 449 -1.02 -0.19 -14.80
N ILE A 450 -0.47 -0.69 -13.70
CA ILE A 450 0.81 -0.23 -13.16
C ILE A 450 1.78 -1.39 -13.03
N ALA A 451 2.95 -1.25 -13.63
CA ALA A 451 4.06 -2.14 -13.42
C ALA A 451 4.96 -1.62 -12.31
N ARG A 452 5.33 -2.50 -11.39
CA ARG A 452 6.42 -2.30 -10.44
C ARG A 452 7.64 -3.07 -10.94
N LEU A 453 8.68 -2.32 -11.28
CA LEU A 453 9.92 -2.86 -11.84
C LEU A 453 10.91 -3.23 -10.73
N ALA A 454 10.51 -3.61 -9.57
CA ALA A 454 11.31 -3.90 -8.38
C ALA A 454 12.53 -2.98 -8.16
N PRO A 455 12.84 -2.56 -6.94
CA PRO A 455 14.03 -1.75 -6.66
C PRO A 455 15.35 -2.45 -7.03
N GLN A 456 15.28 -3.74 -7.33
CA GLN A 456 16.41 -4.64 -7.57
C GLN A 456 16.85 -4.73 -9.03
N ASN A 457 16.61 -3.71 -9.85
CA ASN A 457 17.23 -3.64 -11.19
C ASN A 457 18.78 -3.65 -11.12
N ARG A 458 19.34 -3.69 -9.92
CA ARG A 458 20.77 -3.80 -9.66
C ARG A 458 21.48 -4.96 -10.39
N ASN A 459 20.71 -5.99 -10.84
CA ASN A 459 21.25 -7.22 -11.44
C ASN A 459 20.76 -7.50 -12.86
N GLY A 460 20.31 -6.49 -13.60
CA GLY A 460 19.87 -6.70 -14.99
C GLY A 460 18.56 -7.51 -15.10
N ILE A 461 17.73 -7.55 -14.04
CA ILE A 461 16.47 -8.32 -14.05
C ILE A 461 15.50 -7.78 -15.09
N ILE A 462 15.43 -6.45 -15.25
CA ILE A 462 14.52 -5.83 -16.23
C ILE A 462 14.86 -6.31 -17.63
N GLN A 463 16.16 -6.32 -18.02
CA GLN A 463 16.60 -6.75 -19.35
C GLN A 463 16.21 -8.20 -19.66
N ARG A 464 16.05 -9.04 -18.64
CA ARG A 464 15.61 -10.43 -18.83
C ARG A 464 14.15 -10.54 -19.27
N PHE A 465 13.30 -9.55 -18.91
CA PHE A 465 11.86 -9.58 -19.15
C PHE A 465 11.41 -8.58 -20.21
N ASP A 466 12.17 -7.50 -20.41
CA ASP A 466 11.85 -6.43 -21.36
C ASP A 466 11.96 -6.93 -22.81
N ARG A 467 10.97 -6.56 -23.63
CA ARG A 467 10.84 -6.94 -25.05
C ARG A 467 10.91 -8.45 -25.27
N LYS A 468 10.27 -9.21 -24.39
CA LYS A 468 10.24 -10.67 -24.42
C LYS A 468 8.81 -11.18 -24.53
N ILE A 469 8.71 -12.40 -25.05
CA ILE A 469 7.49 -13.19 -25.06
C ILE A 469 7.48 -14.07 -23.82
N HIS A 470 6.38 -14.02 -23.07
CA HIS A 470 6.15 -14.77 -21.86
C HIS A 470 5.01 -15.77 -22.07
N LEU A 471 5.15 -16.95 -21.51
CA LEU A 471 4.09 -17.96 -21.49
C LEU A 471 3.18 -17.71 -20.29
N ALA A 472 1.90 -17.49 -20.53
CA ALA A 472 0.93 -17.26 -19.47
C ALA A 472 0.68 -18.51 -18.62
N ILE A 473 0.55 -18.34 -17.30
CA ILE A 473 0.07 -19.34 -16.34
C ILE A 473 -1.16 -18.73 -15.67
N TYR A 474 -2.34 -19.15 -16.08
CA TYR A 474 -3.59 -18.49 -15.72
C TYR A 474 -4.25 -19.11 -14.49
N TYR A 475 -4.75 -18.24 -13.62
CA TYR A 475 -5.53 -18.54 -12.42
C TYR A 475 -6.76 -17.66 -12.33
N LEU A 476 -7.91 -18.26 -12.01
CA LEU A 476 -9.12 -17.51 -11.67
C LEU A 476 -9.21 -17.36 -10.15
N GLY A 477 -8.68 -16.23 -9.66
CA GLY A 477 -8.60 -15.92 -8.23
C GLY A 477 -7.36 -16.48 -7.52
N GLN A 478 -7.07 -15.90 -6.36
CA GLN A 478 -5.89 -16.20 -5.56
C GLN A 478 -5.88 -17.63 -4.99
N LYS A 479 -7.07 -18.18 -4.66
CA LYS A 479 -7.19 -19.50 -4.05
C LYS A 479 -6.62 -20.63 -4.94
N GLU A 480 -6.84 -20.56 -6.25
CA GLU A 480 -6.28 -21.54 -7.19
C GLU A 480 -4.74 -21.44 -7.25
N LEU A 481 -4.20 -20.21 -7.24
CA LEU A 481 -2.76 -20.01 -7.22
C LEU A 481 -2.14 -20.53 -5.92
N GLN A 482 -2.76 -20.27 -4.78
CA GLN A 482 -2.26 -20.75 -3.48
C GLN A 482 -2.26 -22.27 -3.39
N ALA A 483 -3.26 -22.94 -3.95
CA ALA A 483 -3.29 -24.41 -4.01
C ALA A 483 -2.10 -24.97 -4.81
N ASP A 484 -1.75 -24.36 -5.93
CA ASP A 484 -0.59 -24.77 -6.73
C ASP A 484 0.75 -24.37 -6.06
N LEU A 485 0.81 -23.23 -5.36
CA LEU A 485 2.00 -22.82 -4.60
C LEU A 485 2.27 -23.69 -3.37
N ALA A 486 1.24 -24.30 -2.79
CA ALA A 486 1.38 -25.22 -1.68
C ALA A 486 2.11 -26.53 -2.10
N THR A 487 2.18 -26.82 -3.39
CA THR A 487 2.94 -27.95 -3.94
C THR A 487 4.24 -27.48 -4.58
N LEU A 488 5.29 -28.29 -4.58
CA LEU A 488 6.61 -27.90 -5.08
C LEU A 488 6.59 -27.47 -6.55
N ASP A 489 5.84 -28.17 -7.38
CA ASP A 489 5.83 -28.03 -8.83
C ASP A 489 4.47 -27.61 -9.40
N GLY A 490 3.47 -27.31 -8.58
CA GLY A 490 2.08 -27.11 -9.04
C GLY A 490 1.96 -26.01 -10.10
N VAL A 491 2.59 -24.86 -9.86
CA VAL A 491 2.61 -23.74 -10.83
C VAL A 491 3.30 -24.16 -12.13
N LEU A 492 4.41 -24.88 -12.01
CA LEU A 492 5.20 -25.35 -13.15
C LEU A 492 4.45 -26.43 -13.93
N GLU A 493 3.84 -27.37 -13.25
CA GLU A 493 3.05 -28.47 -13.86
C GLU A 493 1.79 -27.94 -14.57
N ARG A 494 1.17 -26.86 -14.06
CA ARG A 494 0.06 -26.18 -14.76
C ARG A 494 0.48 -25.70 -16.15
N LEU A 495 1.64 -25.07 -16.27
CA LEU A 495 2.19 -24.64 -17.57
C LEU A 495 2.59 -25.83 -18.40
N LYS A 496 3.34 -26.79 -17.85
CA LYS A 496 3.89 -27.95 -18.55
C LYS A 496 2.83 -28.80 -19.20
N ARG A 497 1.64 -28.96 -18.58
CA ARG A 497 0.49 -29.71 -19.14
C ARG A 497 -0.10 -29.04 -20.38
N LYS A 498 -0.06 -27.70 -20.48
CA LYS A 498 -0.75 -26.93 -21.53
C LYS A 498 0.17 -26.45 -22.65
N VAL A 499 1.42 -26.17 -22.34
CA VAL A 499 2.38 -25.65 -23.32
C VAL A 499 2.79 -26.77 -24.30
N SER A 500 2.84 -26.46 -25.58
CA SER A 500 3.38 -27.37 -26.60
C SER A 500 4.92 -27.35 -26.64
N ARG A 501 5.52 -28.29 -27.33
CA ARG A 501 6.96 -28.29 -27.60
C ARG A 501 7.32 -27.09 -28.47
N GLU A 502 6.50 -26.79 -29.46
CA GLU A 502 6.61 -25.68 -30.39
C GLU A 502 6.57 -24.35 -29.66
N ASP A 503 5.61 -24.15 -28.75
CA ASP A 503 5.53 -22.91 -27.94
C ASP A 503 6.81 -22.68 -27.13
N LEU A 504 7.34 -23.71 -26.49
CA LEU A 504 8.60 -23.62 -25.73
C LEU A 504 9.78 -23.22 -26.63
N TYR A 505 9.88 -23.89 -27.78
CA TYR A 505 10.99 -23.66 -28.72
C TYR A 505 10.94 -22.25 -29.34
N TYR A 506 9.79 -21.88 -29.89
CA TYR A 506 9.66 -20.59 -30.58
C TYR A 506 9.69 -19.40 -29.66
N THR A 507 9.10 -19.47 -28.47
CA THR A 507 9.22 -18.38 -27.47
C THR A 507 10.65 -18.19 -27.01
N TRP A 508 11.39 -19.29 -26.78
CA TRP A 508 12.80 -19.23 -26.47
C TRP A 508 13.62 -18.64 -27.62
N LEU A 509 13.41 -19.09 -28.86
CA LEU A 509 14.12 -18.64 -30.02
C LEU A 509 13.94 -17.14 -30.32
N LEU A 510 12.69 -16.67 -30.26
CA LEU A 510 12.34 -15.26 -30.41
C LEU A 510 12.97 -14.40 -29.30
N ASN A 511 12.95 -14.88 -28.08
CA ASN A 511 13.58 -14.20 -26.95
C ASN A 511 15.11 -14.20 -27.04
N TRP A 512 15.71 -15.20 -27.64
CA TRP A 512 17.15 -15.24 -27.92
C TRP A 512 17.55 -14.14 -28.91
N HIS A 513 16.86 -14.06 -30.04
CA HIS A 513 17.12 -13.06 -31.06
C HIS A 513 16.82 -11.62 -30.65
N SER A 514 15.95 -11.42 -29.64
CA SER A 514 15.66 -10.07 -29.12
C SER A 514 16.79 -9.50 -28.24
N ASN A 515 17.84 -10.27 -27.93
CA ASN A 515 19.02 -9.82 -27.20
C ASN A 515 20.16 -9.48 -28.20
N SER A 516 20.46 -8.22 -28.37
CA SER A 516 21.45 -7.70 -29.32
C SER A 516 22.92 -8.16 -29.10
N GLY A 517 23.21 -8.89 -28.03
CA GLY A 517 24.54 -9.41 -27.71
C GLY A 517 24.68 -10.93 -27.79
N ASN A 518 23.61 -11.64 -28.11
CA ASN A 518 23.67 -13.09 -28.23
C ASN A 518 24.23 -13.48 -29.58
N GLY A 519 25.19 -14.42 -29.59
CA GLY A 519 25.65 -15.11 -30.82
C GLY A 519 24.53 -15.96 -31.43
N ALA A 520 24.91 -16.82 -32.38
CA ALA A 520 23.98 -17.80 -32.96
C ALA A 520 23.33 -18.65 -31.85
N PRO A 521 22.00 -18.90 -31.93
CA PRO A 521 21.32 -19.75 -30.94
C PRO A 521 21.85 -21.18 -31.05
N PRO A 522 21.98 -21.91 -29.93
CA PRO A 522 22.25 -23.35 -30.02
C PRO A 522 21.13 -24.07 -30.79
N ASP A 523 21.48 -25.07 -31.55
CA ASP A 523 20.49 -25.87 -32.28
C ASP A 523 19.72 -26.80 -31.32
N LEU A 524 18.49 -26.42 -31.00
CA LEU A 524 17.55 -27.15 -30.15
C LEU A 524 16.35 -27.67 -30.97
N SER A 525 16.40 -27.57 -32.31
CA SER A 525 15.26 -27.88 -33.18
C SER A 525 14.76 -29.32 -33.05
N GLU A 526 15.68 -30.27 -32.88
CA GLU A 526 15.37 -31.70 -32.74
C GLU A 526 15.14 -32.17 -31.29
N TRP A 527 15.19 -31.25 -30.31
CA TRP A 527 15.00 -31.68 -28.93
C TRP A 527 13.53 -31.93 -28.63
N ASN A 528 13.27 -33.03 -27.94
CA ASN A 528 11.92 -33.29 -27.44
C ASN A 528 11.53 -32.32 -26.31
N LYS A 529 10.22 -32.26 -26.01
CA LYS A 529 9.67 -31.32 -25.01
C LYS A 529 10.35 -31.45 -23.65
N ALA A 530 10.64 -32.67 -23.19
CA ALA A 530 11.22 -32.90 -21.86
C ALA A 530 12.66 -32.36 -21.77
N LYS A 531 13.49 -32.63 -22.77
CA LYS A 531 14.88 -32.15 -22.87
C LYS A 531 14.92 -30.62 -22.94
N LEU A 532 14.07 -30.04 -23.79
CA LEU A 532 13.96 -28.59 -23.95
C LEU A 532 13.52 -27.93 -22.65
N TRP A 533 12.51 -28.48 -21.98
CA TRP A 533 12.02 -28.00 -20.70
C TRP A 533 13.11 -27.96 -19.63
N THR A 534 13.84 -29.08 -19.45
CA THR A 534 14.96 -29.17 -18.51
C THR A 534 16.03 -28.11 -18.81
N TYR A 535 16.40 -27.95 -20.07
CA TYR A 535 17.38 -26.95 -20.48
C TYR A 535 16.95 -25.52 -20.16
N LEU A 536 15.71 -25.15 -20.48
CA LEU A 536 15.18 -23.81 -20.22
C LEU A 536 15.13 -23.47 -18.74
N LEU A 537 14.75 -24.44 -17.90
CA LEU A 537 14.72 -24.26 -16.44
C LEU A 537 16.12 -24.16 -15.85
N SER A 538 17.02 -25.10 -16.16
CA SER A 538 18.37 -25.14 -15.59
C SER A 538 19.19 -23.91 -15.96
N ASN A 539 18.96 -23.32 -17.14
CA ASN A 539 19.64 -22.12 -17.59
C ASN A 539 18.87 -20.83 -17.33
N LYS A 540 17.73 -20.89 -16.59
CA LYS A 540 16.85 -19.74 -16.31
C LYS A 540 16.42 -18.96 -17.55
N LEU A 541 16.18 -19.67 -18.66
CA LEU A 541 15.79 -19.10 -19.96
C LEU A 541 14.27 -19.09 -20.18
N LEU A 542 13.50 -19.83 -19.39
CA LEU A 542 12.04 -19.77 -19.43
C LEU A 542 11.58 -18.36 -19.07
N ARG A 543 10.57 -17.86 -19.78
CA ARG A 543 9.87 -16.61 -19.46
C ARG A 543 8.40 -16.93 -19.26
N ALA A 544 7.89 -16.73 -18.05
CA ALA A 544 6.52 -17.01 -17.71
C ALA A 544 5.84 -15.76 -17.09
N MET A 545 4.54 -15.72 -17.22
CA MET A 545 3.71 -14.66 -16.66
C MET A 545 2.55 -15.29 -15.88
N ILE A 546 2.58 -15.16 -14.57
CA ILE A 546 1.50 -15.65 -13.70
C ILE A 546 0.39 -14.62 -13.73
N VAL A 547 -0.74 -15.00 -14.29
CA VAL A 547 -1.92 -14.16 -14.45
C VAL A 547 -2.98 -14.59 -13.45
N VAL A 548 -3.32 -13.69 -12.51
CA VAL A 548 -4.37 -13.89 -11.52
C VAL A 548 -5.50 -12.91 -11.79
N ALA A 549 -6.60 -13.42 -12.33
CA ALA A 549 -7.78 -12.64 -12.69
C ALA A 549 -8.89 -12.75 -11.64
N GLY A 550 -9.74 -11.75 -11.53
CA GLY A 550 -10.88 -11.72 -10.60
C GLY A 550 -10.51 -11.29 -9.19
N ALA A 551 -9.42 -10.56 -9.06
CA ALA A 551 -9.01 -9.89 -7.84
C ALA A 551 -9.29 -8.36 -7.88
N GLY A 552 -10.11 -7.90 -8.83
CA GLY A 552 -10.44 -6.49 -8.99
C GLY A 552 -11.43 -5.96 -7.94
N PRO A 553 -11.66 -4.64 -7.93
CA PRO A 553 -12.53 -3.99 -6.95
C PRO A 553 -13.97 -4.50 -6.98
N HIS A 554 -14.57 -4.71 -8.15
CA HIS A 554 -15.94 -5.18 -8.26
C HIS A 554 -16.08 -6.69 -8.04
N ALA A 555 -15.06 -7.47 -8.44
CA ALA A 555 -15.07 -8.92 -8.28
C ALA A 555 -14.91 -9.35 -6.82
N SER A 556 -13.96 -8.76 -6.09
CA SER A 556 -13.57 -9.26 -4.77
C SER A 556 -13.03 -8.20 -3.80
N GLY A 557 -13.26 -6.91 -4.05
CA GLY A 557 -12.80 -5.84 -3.17
C GLY A 557 -11.31 -5.53 -3.26
N MET A 558 -10.66 -5.99 -4.32
CA MET A 558 -9.26 -5.72 -4.65
C MET A 558 -8.26 -6.18 -3.58
N PRO A 559 -8.24 -7.49 -3.25
CA PRO A 559 -7.29 -8.03 -2.30
C PRO A 559 -5.84 -7.81 -2.74
N GLU A 560 -4.94 -7.76 -1.76
CA GLU A 560 -3.51 -7.75 -2.01
C GLU A 560 -3.01 -9.18 -2.23
N LEU A 561 -2.40 -9.40 -3.39
CA LEU A 561 -1.85 -10.70 -3.73
C LEU A 561 -0.45 -10.87 -3.14
N GLN A 562 -0.27 -12.00 -2.46
CA GLN A 562 1.04 -12.44 -2.01
C GLN A 562 1.52 -13.62 -2.86
N LEU A 563 2.76 -13.54 -3.30
CA LEU A 563 3.45 -14.61 -3.99
C LEU A 563 4.74 -14.97 -3.27
N ALA A 564 4.80 -16.17 -2.75
CA ALA A 564 6.03 -16.76 -2.23
C ALA A 564 6.95 -17.30 -3.34
N LEU A 565 6.85 -16.78 -4.57
CA LEU A 565 7.68 -17.17 -5.71
C LEU A 565 9.12 -16.63 -5.65
N ASN A 566 9.39 -15.76 -4.69
CA ASN A 566 10.69 -15.11 -4.55
C ASN A 566 11.70 -15.93 -3.74
N ALA A 567 11.25 -17.06 -3.21
CA ALA A 567 12.18 -18.03 -2.66
C ALA A 567 13.23 -18.36 -3.73
N SER A 568 14.51 -18.12 -3.46
CA SER A 568 15.60 -18.43 -4.39
C SER A 568 15.61 -19.90 -4.80
N SER A 569 15.06 -20.76 -3.95
CA SER A 569 14.88 -22.20 -4.17
C SER A 569 13.65 -22.57 -5.02
N HIS A 570 12.72 -21.63 -5.32
CA HIS A 570 11.58 -21.95 -6.18
C HIS A 570 12.04 -22.13 -7.64
N PRO A 571 11.61 -23.19 -8.35
CA PRO A 571 12.05 -23.47 -9.73
C PRO A 571 11.86 -22.30 -10.69
N LEU A 572 10.81 -21.50 -10.52
CA LEU A 572 10.50 -20.32 -11.34
C LEU A 572 11.12 -19.01 -10.83
N SER A 573 11.95 -19.05 -9.79
CA SER A 573 12.60 -17.85 -9.25
C SER A 573 13.38 -17.09 -10.34
N GLY A 574 13.10 -15.80 -10.49
CA GLY A 574 13.73 -14.94 -11.51
C GLY A 574 13.29 -15.22 -12.96
N MET A 575 12.23 -16.02 -13.17
CA MET A 575 11.69 -16.36 -14.50
C MET A 575 10.23 -15.92 -14.71
N CYS A 576 9.58 -15.37 -13.67
CA CYS A 576 8.17 -15.01 -13.72
C CYS A 576 7.91 -13.52 -13.50
N VAL A 577 6.88 -13.02 -14.18
CA VAL A 577 6.20 -11.74 -13.92
C VAL A 577 4.81 -12.05 -13.35
N LEU A 578 4.38 -11.30 -12.32
CA LEU A 578 3.00 -11.38 -11.81
C LEU A 578 2.11 -10.36 -12.52
N VAL A 579 0.91 -10.78 -12.89
CA VAL A 579 -0.12 -9.92 -13.51
C VAL A 579 -1.45 -10.12 -12.81
N THR A 580 -2.13 -9.03 -12.40
CA THR A 580 -3.41 -9.11 -11.70
C THR A 580 -4.23 -7.83 -11.80
N ASP A 581 -5.54 -7.96 -11.73
CA ASP A 581 -6.48 -6.85 -11.50
C ASP A 581 -6.61 -6.46 -10.01
N GLY A 582 -5.99 -7.25 -9.11
CA GLY A 582 -5.86 -6.94 -7.69
C GLY A 582 -4.71 -5.98 -7.35
N ARG A 583 -4.36 -5.92 -6.06
CA ARG A 583 -3.23 -5.13 -5.55
C ARG A 583 -1.98 -5.99 -5.38
N VAL A 584 -0.84 -5.32 -5.39
CA VAL A 584 0.45 -5.89 -4.99
C VAL A 584 1.17 -4.89 -4.07
N SER A 585 1.97 -5.39 -3.15
CA SER A 585 2.76 -4.57 -2.23
C SER A 585 4.25 -4.57 -2.56
N PHE A 586 5.04 -3.91 -1.72
CA PHE A 586 6.51 -3.97 -1.72
C PHE A 586 7.08 -5.37 -1.48
N GLN A 587 6.26 -6.28 -0.99
CA GLN A 587 6.69 -7.61 -0.56
C GLN A 587 6.92 -8.58 -1.72
N HIS A 588 6.71 -8.15 -2.95
CA HIS A 588 7.01 -8.93 -4.15
C HIS A 588 8.36 -8.48 -4.75
N ASP A 589 9.38 -9.34 -4.70
CA ASP A 589 10.74 -9.03 -5.16
C ASP A 589 10.91 -9.10 -6.70
N GLY A 590 9.88 -9.51 -7.43
CA GLY A 590 9.86 -9.59 -8.89
C GLY A 590 9.12 -8.43 -9.55
N ILE A 591 9.11 -8.45 -10.89
CA ILE A 591 8.26 -7.55 -11.68
C ILE A 591 6.80 -7.95 -11.47
N SER A 592 5.95 -6.98 -11.17
CA SER A 592 4.51 -7.17 -11.06
C SER A 592 3.75 -6.10 -11.84
N ILE A 593 2.66 -6.50 -12.49
CA ILE A 593 1.74 -5.62 -13.21
C ILE A 593 0.37 -5.78 -12.52
N ALA A 594 -0.11 -4.71 -11.91
CA ALA A 594 -1.29 -4.74 -11.07
C ALA A 594 -2.27 -3.59 -11.39
N HIS A 595 -3.41 -3.56 -10.70
CA HIS A 595 -4.45 -2.54 -10.87
C HIS A 595 -4.95 -2.48 -12.31
N ILE A 596 -5.11 -3.63 -12.94
CA ILE A 596 -5.51 -3.74 -14.36
C ILE A 596 -6.96 -3.28 -14.54
N VAL A 597 -7.16 -2.40 -15.50
CA VAL A 597 -8.47 -1.82 -15.86
C VAL A 597 -8.73 -2.00 -17.38
N PRO A 598 -9.90 -2.48 -17.79
CA PRO A 598 -10.98 -3.03 -16.96
C PRO A 598 -10.56 -4.32 -16.25
N GLU A 599 -11.12 -4.56 -15.04
CA GLU A 599 -10.92 -5.84 -14.35
C GLU A 599 -11.61 -7.00 -15.08
N ALA A 600 -11.27 -8.24 -14.70
CA ALA A 600 -11.80 -9.42 -15.36
C ALA A 600 -13.34 -9.51 -15.30
N LEU A 601 -13.95 -9.13 -14.18
CA LEU A 601 -15.41 -9.13 -14.02
C LEU A 601 -16.10 -8.14 -14.97
N ASP A 602 -15.49 -6.98 -15.19
CA ASP A 602 -16.00 -5.94 -16.10
C ASP A 602 -15.69 -6.24 -17.58
N GLY A 603 -15.31 -7.46 -17.90
CA GLY A 603 -15.01 -7.88 -19.27
C GLY A 603 -13.61 -7.51 -19.75
N GLY A 604 -12.70 -7.16 -18.83
CA GLY A 604 -11.29 -6.88 -19.13
C GLY A 604 -10.58 -8.10 -19.73
N GLY A 605 -9.50 -7.82 -20.47
CA GLY A 605 -8.77 -8.84 -21.22
C GLY A 605 -8.21 -9.99 -20.37
N LEU A 606 -8.02 -9.78 -19.06
CA LEU A 606 -7.61 -10.87 -18.16
C LEU A 606 -8.60 -12.03 -18.13
N ALA A 607 -9.91 -11.78 -18.31
CA ALA A 607 -10.92 -12.83 -18.39
C ALA A 607 -10.73 -13.77 -19.60
N ALA A 608 -10.00 -13.32 -20.62
CA ALA A 608 -9.82 -14.06 -21.87
C ALA A 608 -8.49 -14.84 -21.96
N ILE A 609 -7.53 -14.61 -21.05
CA ILE A 609 -6.20 -15.25 -21.08
C ILE A 609 -6.31 -16.75 -20.83
N ARG A 610 -5.47 -17.54 -21.49
CA ARG A 610 -5.34 -18.99 -21.29
C ARG A 610 -3.93 -19.34 -20.85
N THR A 611 -3.80 -20.43 -20.08
CA THR A 611 -2.46 -20.98 -19.83
C THR A 611 -1.83 -21.40 -21.16
N ALA A 612 -0.55 -21.02 -21.34
CA ALA A 612 0.27 -21.12 -22.53
C ALA A 612 0.00 -20.07 -23.63
N ASP A 613 -0.90 -19.10 -23.43
CA ASP A 613 -0.95 -17.92 -24.30
C ASP A 613 0.40 -17.19 -24.29
N TRP A 614 0.77 -16.63 -25.43
CA TRP A 614 1.96 -15.81 -25.56
C TRP A 614 1.63 -14.35 -25.23
N ILE A 615 2.39 -13.78 -24.30
CA ILE A 615 2.25 -12.36 -23.91
C ILE A 615 3.57 -11.65 -24.16
N TYR A 616 3.57 -10.69 -25.08
CA TYR A 616 4.68 -9.78 -25.31
C TYR A 616 4.68 -8.67 -24.27
N LEU A 617 5.83 -8.43 -23.65
CA LEU A 617 6.03 -7.41 -22.62
C LEU A 617 7.11 -6.43 -23.07
N ASP A 618 6.79 -5.14 -23.16
CA ASP A 618 7.72 -4.04 -23.39
C ASP A 618 7.69 -3.06 -22.22
N LEU A 619 8.69 -3.16 -21.38
CA LEU A 619 8.84 -2.29 -20.20
C LEU A 619 9.43 -0.92 -20.55
N THR A 620 9.95 -0.75 -21.76
CA THR A 620 10.47 0.53 -22.25
C THR A 620 9.31 1.45 -22.63
N HIS A 621 8.30 0.92 -23.30
CA HIS A 621 7.14 1.68 -23.80
C HIS A 621 5.90 1.52 -22.94
N GLY A 622 5.92 0.67 -21.91
CA GLY A 622 4.77 0.41 -21.05
C GLY A 622 3.69 -0.43 -21.73
N GLU A 623 4.08 -1.36 -22.61
CA GLU A 623 3.12 -2.18 -23.35
C GLU A 623 3.15 -3.64 -22.91
N PHE A 624 2.00 -4.27 -22.82
CA PHE A 624 1.89 -5.71 -22.72
C PHE A 624 0.67 -6.23 -23.49
N GLN A 625 0.88 -7.25 -24.31
CA GLN A 625 -0.08 -7.64 -25.33
C GLN A 625 -0.11 -9.16 -25.52
N VAL A 626 -1.30 -9.72 -25.62
CA VAL A 626 -1.46 -11.10 -26.10
C VAL A 626 -1.15 -11.13 -27.59
N VAL A 627 -0.26 -12.06 -27.95
CA VAL A 627 0.21 -12.23 -29.31
C VAL A 627 -0.02 -13.68 -29.76
N THR A 628 0.00 -13.93 -31.07
CA THR A 628 -0.07 -15.27 -31.63
C THR A 628 1.10 -15.49 -32.58
N GLN A 629 1.55 -16.74 -32.65
CA GLN A 629 2.63 -17.13 -33.54
C GLN A 629 2.28 -16.91 -35.00
N THR A 630 3.26 -16.51 -35.78
CA THR A 630 3.22 -16.46 -37.24
C THR A 630 4.48 -17.09 -37.82
N PRO A 631 4.51 -17.45 -39.11
CA PRO A 631 5.74 -18.00 -39.75
C PRO A 631 6.98 -17.08 -39.66
N ARG A 632 6.77 -15.78 -39.45
CA ARG A 632 7.83 -14.76 -39.39
C ARG A 632 8.03 -14.15 -38.01
N GLY A 633 7.45 -14.75 -36.96
CA GLY A 633 7.53 -14.23 -35.59
C GLY A 633 6.21 -14.28 -34.86
N TYR A 634 5.62 -13.13 -34.54
CA TYR A 634 4.31 -13.04 -33.88
C TYR A 634 3.50 -11.84 -34.40
N LYS A 635 2.20 -11.87 -34.18
CA LYS A 635 1.29 -10.72 -34.38
C LYS A 635 0.47 -10.48 -33.13
N VAL A 636 0.11 -9.21 -32.88
CA VAL A 636 -0.78 -8.82 -31.78
C VAL A 636 -2.20 -9.29 -32.09
N LEU A 637 -2.86 -9.92 -31.13
CA LEU A 637 -4.28 -10.24 -31.21
C LEU A 637 -5.13 -8.98 -31.12
N GLY A 638 -6.22 -8.91 -31.91
CA GLY A 638 -7.18 -7.83 -31.76
C GLY A 638 -7.90 -7.89 -30.40
N ALA A 639 -8.14 -6.74 -29.77
CA ALA A 639 -8.87 -6.71 -28.49
C ALA A 639 -10.26 -7.35 -28.59
N LYS A 640 -10.97 -7.15 -29.70
CA LYS A 640 -12.26 -7.80 -29.98
C LYS A 640 -12.13 -9.32 -30.13
N GLU A 641 -11.09 -9.78 -30.80
CA GLU A 641 -10.79 -11.21 -30.96
C GLU A 641 -10.53 -11.85 -29.61
N LEU A 642 -9.75 -11.18 -28.76
CA LEU A 642 -9.47 -11.63 -27.40
C LEU A 642 -10.75 -11.73 -26.56
N ALA A 643 -11.56 -10.67 -26.55
CA ALA A 643 -12.82 -10.61 -25.81
C ALA A 643 -13.88 -11.61 -26.32
N SER A 644 -13.81 -12.05 -27.58
CA SER A 644 -14.74 -13.04 -28.16
C SER A 644 -14.44 -14.50 -27.76
N ARG A 645 -13.35 -14.76 -27.05
CA ARG A 645 -13.01 -16.12 -26.60
C ARG A 645 -14.10 -16.67 -25.67
N PRO A 646 -14.53 -17.93 -25.84
CA PRO A 646 -15.59 -18.54 -25.03
C PRO A 646 -15.26 -18.55 -23.52
N ASP A 647 -13.98 -18.65 -23.17
CA ASP A 647 -13.51 -18.61 -21.79
C ASP A 647 -13.88 -17.31 -21.08
N CYS A 648 -13.92 -16.19 -21.78
CA CYS A 648 -14.21 -14.89 -21.20
C CYS A 648 -15.59 -14.87 -20.53
N LYS A 649 -16.64 -15.21 -21.27
CA LYS A 649 -18.00 -15.25 -20.73
C LYS A 649 -18.17 -16.27 -19.60
N LYS A 650 -17.55 -17.45 -19.74
CA LYS A 650 -17.58 -18.50 -18.69
C LYS A 650 -16.96 -18.01 -17.39
N ARG A 651 -15.84 -17.30 -17.46
CA ARG A 651 -15.13 -16.81 -16.29
C ARG A 651 -15.84 -15.62 -15.65
N ILE A 652 -16.41 -14.72 -16.42
CA ILE A 652 -17.24 -13.63 -15.89
C ILE A 652 -18.40 -14.23 -15.09
N ASN A 653 -19.14 -15.19 -15.63
CA ASN A 653 -20.23 -15.87 -14.93
C ASN A 653 -19.74 -16.57 -13.64
N GLU A 654 -18.54 -17.16 -13.67
CA GLU A 654 -17.96 -17.79 -12.47
C GLU A 654 -17.56 -16.74 -11.43
N LEU A 655 -17.03 -15.59 -11.84
CA LEU A 655 -16.72 -14.49 -10.91
C LEU A 655 -17.99 -13.90 -10.30
N GLU A 656 -19.06 -13.72 -11.07
CA GLU A 656 -20.37 -13.32 -10.54
C GLU A 656 -20.89 -14.32 -9.49
N ARG A 657 -20.75 -15.63 -9.76
CA ARG A 657 -21.12 -16.66 -8.80
C ARG A 657 -20.27 -16.57 -7.51
N ARG A 658 -18.93 -16.48 -7.62
CA ARG A 658 -18.03 -16.37 -6.46
C ARG A 658 -18.29 -15.11 -5.63
N ARG A 659 -18.71 -14.05 -6.29
CA ARG A 659 -19.09 -12.81 -5.62
C ARG A 659 -20.27 -13.00 -4.65
N LEU A 660 -21.14 -13.99 -4.90
CA LEU A 660 -22.25 -14.32 -4.00
C LEU A 660 -21.79 -14.92 -2.67
N ASP A 661 -20.57 -15.45 -2.60
CA ASP A 661 -19.97 -15.99 -1.38
C ASP A 661 -19.50 -14.87 -0.42
N LEU A 662 -19.37 -13.62 -0.92
CA LEU A 662 -19.03 -12.47 -0.08
C LEU A 662 -20.21 -12.01 0.76
N LEU A 663 -19.92 -11.40 1.92
CA LEU A 663 -20.96 -10.87 2.82
C LEU A 663 -21.90 -9.91 2.09
N PRO A 664 -23.24 -10.03 2.24
CA PRO A 664 -24.20 -9.19 1.53
C PRO A 664 -23.99 -7.69 1.74
N SER A 665 -23.69 -7.26 2.96
CA SER A 665 -23.39 -5.86 3.28
C SER A 665 -22.14 -5.34 2.55
N PHE A 666 -21.19 -6.22 2.30
CA PHE A 666 -19.96 -5.86 1.58
C PHE A 666 -20.19 -5.79 0.06
N ARG A 667 -21.01 -6.68 -0.50
CA ARG A 667 -21.35 -6.67 -1.94
C ARG A 667 -21.97 -5.34 -2.38
N ILE A 668 -22.79 -4.71 -1.54
CA ILE A 668 -23.36 -3.38 -1.81
C ILE A 668 -22.26 -2.35 -2.06
N LEU A 669 -21.14 -2.43 -1.33
CA LEU A 669 -20.01 -1.52 -1.52
C LEU A 669 -19.28 -1.78 -2.83
N LEU A 670 -19.13 -3.06 -3.22
CA LEU A 670 -18.50 -3.41 -4.50
C LEU A 670 -19.24 -2.79 -5.69
N ASP A 671 -20.57 -2.66 -5.59
CA ASP A 671 -21.42 -2.07 -6.64
C ASP A 671 -21.33 -0.53 -6.69
N GLN A 672 -20.75 0.08 -5.67
CA GLN A 672 -20.74 1.54 -5.49
C GLN A 672 -19.33 2.13 -5.48
N VAL A 673 -18.35 1.42 -5.97
CA VAL A 673 -16.98 1.94 -6.12
C VAL A 673 -16.62 2.10 -7.59
N SER A 674 -15.66 2.96 -7.84
CA SER A 674 -15.05 3.14 -9.15
C SER A 674 -14.00 2.05 -9.44
N SER A 675 -13.53 1.99 -10.68
CA SER A 675 -12.38 1.15 -11.04
C SER A 675 -11.11 1.53 -10.27
N ALA A 676 -10.09 0.68 -10.37
CA ALA A 676 -8.77 0.92 -9.80
C ALA A 676 -8.13 2.23 -10.31
N GLU A 677 -8.38 2.61 -11.57
CA GLU A 677 -7.85 3.84 -12.17
C GLU A 677 -8.35 5.11 -11.44
N ALA A 678 -9.56 5.09 -10.93
CA ALA A 678 -10.14 6.17 -10.15
C ALA A 678 -10.02 5.96 -8.62
N GLY A 679 -9.15 5.06 -8.19
CA GLY A 679 -8.80 4.86 -6.78
C GLY A 679 -9.79 4.05 -5.96
N VAL A 680 -10.70 3.30 -6.60
CA VAL A 680 -11.77 2.55 -5.90
C VAL A 680 -12.56 3.49 -4.98
N SER A 681 -12.89 4.66 -5.52
CA SER A 681 -13.61 5.73 -4.81
C SER A 681 -15.11 5.44 -4.79
N PRO A 682 -15.86 5.91 -3.77
CA PRO A 682 -17.31 5.85 -3.80
C PRO A 682 -17.85 6.58 -5.05
N THR A 683 -18.70 5.91 -5.81
CA THR A 683 -19.39 6.51 -6.95
C THR A 683 -20.76 7.01 -6.49
N ALA A 684 -20.97 8.34 -6.55
CA ALA A 684 -22.33 8.84 -6.57
C ALA A 684 -22.96 8.43 -7.91
N LYS A 685 -23.94 7.53 -7.90
CA LYS A 685 -24.78 7.38 -9.10
C LYS A 685 -25.43 8.73 -9.33
N THR A 686 -24.92 9.50 -10.28
CA THR A 686 -25.67 10.61 -10.87
C THR A 686 -26.79 9.97 -11.65
N ASN A 687 -28.00 9.96 -11.06
CA ASN A 687 -29.25 9.67 -11.80
C ASN A 687 -29.45 10.69 -12.90
#